data_1e9d2ee22b578cb578f356e7ac25bb37
#
_entry.id   1e9d2ee22b578cb578f356e7ac25bb37
#
_cell.length_a   1.000
_cell.length_b   1.000
_cell.length_c   1.000
_cell.angle_alpha   90.00
_cell.angle_beta   90.00
_cell.angle_gamma   90.00
#
_symmetry.space_group_name_H-M   'P 1'
#
loop_
_entity.id
_entity.type
_entity.pdbx_description
1 polymer ?
#
loop_
_entity_poly.entity_id
_entity_poly.type
_entity_poly.pdbx_seq_one_letter_code
_entity_poly.pdbx_strand_id
1 'polypeptide(L)'
;MSNSGKKTPSSPKKGLGSVPERSENDDISTSSGEQIMQFSTSQDAPEVDGSKKRSLHAQLSRSFFQYRSTSFSSSVDGLSSPSRHRLGTVPVEDPITHENVVHSKVLLLYTGGALGWKFDPQGFQLDKNNILKEMKKLPMMHDTAYVEYIQENVLDDIPEEGIGSDTLVMPVSKYGKRIFVDVLEMPESDVVVHSKDQDIQDWSKVALQIKEHYENYHGFVILHGTDTMAYLASALSFMFENLAKSVIFTGSQYALSDHLNDGRQNLLGAIMIAGHYVIPEVTLFFHGKLYRGNRALKVDARRFGAFDSPNCPPLATVEAGIEVEWEELFLENQATKFRVHTRMSSQIGVLRIFPGITAQAVSAFLEPPIEGVVLETYGAGNGPDSRKDLLQEIKTASKRGVIIVNCTQCLYGHVVHDYATGKALLDAGVISGNDMTVEAALTKLSYVLGHDELSLDEKKKMMKTNLRGELTLYKDEEQQQFSLRDNELIDAVASHFKVGSTEEVTYIKRALFPVLTCHAAGRGDIVAMEELRKQGGVLNAATSHDGRTPLHVACLEGQLHVIRHLLAKGASPHVIDNHGQTPLHDALRSANEGAVLLLREFGAHLGPTTMDMAQKMCSLAADDKIDVLRAWHLAGVDFSAGDYDRRTALHVAVCRNNVNTVKFLLDCGVDLNVRDLYGLTALQNAEIFENTEMVNLLKSAMAKKKDATAT
;
A
#
# COMPACT_ATOMS: atom_id res chain seq x y z
N MET A 1 -5.97 -32.33 -72.13
CA MET A 1 -4.70 -32.32 -72.85
C MET A 1 -3.63 -31.85 -71.87
N SER A 2 -2.87 -32.78 -71.44
CA SER A 2 -1.46 -33.01 -71.25
C SER A 2 -0.82 -32.10 -70.18
N ASN A 3 -0.49 -32.60 -69.04
CA ASN A 3 0.52 -33.59 -68.65
C ASN A 3 1.94 -33.02 -68.47
N SER A 4 2.47 -33.21 -67.33
CA SER A 4 3.79 -33.51 -66.82
C SER A 4 4.25 -32.50 -65.75
N GLY A 5 4.72 -32.85 -64.54
CA GLY A 5 5.23 -34.09 -64.05
C GLY A 5 6.50 -33.82 -63.21
N LYS A 6 6.48 -34.26 -61.93
CA LYS A 6 7.63 -34.68 -61.12
C LYS A 6 8.68 -33.61 -60.69
N LYS A 7 9.13 -33.51 -59.46
CA LYS A 7 9.74 -34.52 -58.59
C LYS A 7 10.01 -33.92 -57.19
N THR A 8 9.79 -34.70 -56.16
CA THR A 8 10.43 -34.60 -54.80
C THR A 8 11.85 -35.14 -54.84
N PRO A 9 12.69 -34.76 -53.87
CA PRO A 9 13.43 -35.77 -53.08
C PRO A 9 13.40 -35.45 -51.58
N SER A 10 12.97 -36.34 -50.71
CA SER A 10 13.60 -37.42 -49.95
C SER A 10 14.65 -36.97 -48.95
N SER A 11 14.31 -37.18 -47.71
CA SER A 11 15.13 -37.15 -46.48
C SER A 11 16.26 -38.19 -46.51
N PRO A 12 17.23 -38.09 -45.56
CA PRO A 12 17.71 -39.30 -44.92
C PRO A 12 17.64 -39.26 -43.40
N LYS A 13 17.17 -40.38 -42.90
CA LYS A 13 17.32 -40.84 -41.50
C LYS A 13 18.78 -41.26 -41.22
N LYS A 14 19.20 -41.05 -39.98
CA LYS A 14 20.20 -41.86 -39.19
C LYS A 14 20.19 -41.24 -37.82
N GLY A 15 20.19 -41.93 -36.68
CA GLY A 15 20.32 -43.32 -36.36
C GLY A 15 20.38 -43.36 -34.82
N LEU A 16 19.77 -44.39 -34.25
CA LEU A 16 19.77 -44.70 -32.82
C LEU A 16 21.16 -44.89 -32.23
N GLY A 17 21.34 -44.41 -30.98
CA GLY A 17 22.43 -44.82 -30.11
C GLY A 17 21.86 -45.05 -28.71
N SER A 18 21.90 -46.31 -28.29
CA SER A 18 21.34 -46.93 -27.11
C SER A 18 22.04 -46.61 -25.79
N VAL A 19 21.26 -46.65 -24.71
CA VAL A 19 21.55 -46.74 -23.29
C VAL A 19 22.65 -47.77 -22.95
N PRO A 20 23.40 -47.62 -21.79
CA PRO A 20 23.27 -48.66 -20.82
C PRO A 20 22.92 -48.21 -19.39
N GLU A 21 22.00 -48.95 -18.81
CA GLU A 21 21.81 -49.13 -17.37
C GLU A 21 23.09 -49.61 -16.67
N ARG A 22 23.31 -49.13 -15.46
CA ARG A 22 24.04 -49.88 -14.43
C ARG A 22 23.34 -49.70 -13.09
N SER A 23 22.85 -50.81 -12.62
CA SER A 23 22.55 -51.15 -11.24
C SER A 23 23.83 -51.21 -10.42
N GLU A 24 23.80 -50.81 -9.15
CA GLU A 24 24.13 -51.68 -8.02
C GLU A 24 24.14 -50.88 -6.71
N ASN A 25 23.50 -51.49 -5.75
CA ASN A 25 23.44 -51.34 -4.32
C ASN A 25 24.76 -50.94 -3.67
N ASP A 26 24.69 -50.10 -2.62
CA ASP A 26 25.41 -50.37 -1.39
C ASP A 26 24.69 -49.77 -0.18
N ASP A 27 24.34 -50.65 0.72
CA ASP A 27 23.83 -50.39 2.07
C ASP A 27 24.87 -49.72 2.94
N ILE A 28 24.52 -48.62 3.60
CA ILE A 28 25.13 -48.27 4.89
C ILE A 28 24.04 -47.84 5.87
N SER A 29 23.77 -48.71 6.80
CA SER A 29 23.01 -48.48 8.01
C SER A 29 23.73 -47.56 8.98
N THR A 30 23.07 -46.51 9.46
CA THR A 30 23.33 -45.97 10.81
C THR A 30 22.03 -45.55 11.46
N SER A 31 21.73 -46.26 12.51
CA SER A 31 20.69 -46.01 13.49
C SER A 31 20.95 -44.76 14.30
N SER A 32 19.94 -43.92 14.47
CA SER A 32 19.82 -43.13 15.68
C SER A 32 18.33 -42.84 15.96
N GLY A 33 17.91 -43.26 17.13
CA GLY A 33 16.55 -43.40 17.55
C GLY A 33 15.87 -42.06 17.85
N GLU A 34 14.62 -42.02 17.48
CA GLU A 34 13.65 -41.06 17.97
C GLU A 34 13.22 -41.41 19.39
N GLN A 35 13.51 -40.52 20.35
CA GLN A 35 12.86 -40.55 21.65
C GLN A 35 11.73 -39.54 21.64
N ILE A 36 10.51 -40.04 21.51
CA ILE A 36 9.27 -39.30 21.77
C ILE A 36 9.14 -39.18 23.30
N MET A 37 9.28 -37.93 23.81
CA MET A 37 8.84 -37.60 25.18
C MET A 37 7.36 -37.26 25.17
N GLN A 38 6.59 -38.16 25.73
CA GLN A 38 5.21 -37.89 26.14
C GLN A 38 5.24 -37.01 27.40
N PHE A 39 4.67 -35.79 27.34
CA PHE A 39 4.35 -35.01 28.52
C PHE A 39 2.91 -35.31 28.96
N SER A 40 2.80 -35.82 30.16
CA SER A 40 1.54 -36.06 30.87
C SER A 40 0.93 -34.73 31.31
N THR A 41 -0.35 -34.57 31.02
CA THR A 41 -1.22 -33.51 31.56
C THR A 41 -1.42 -33.71 33.05
N SER A 42 -1.01 -32.75 33.87
CA SER A 42 -1.52 -32.60 35.22
C SER A 42 -2.32 -31.28 35.29
N GLN A 43 -3.60 -31.45 35.52
CA GLN A 43 -4.53 -30.38 35.96
C GLN A 43 -4.05 -29.92 37.33
N ASP A 44 -3.87 -28.61 37.48
CA ASP A 44 -4.15 -27.83 38.69
C ASP A 44 -3.84 -26.36 38.38
N ALA A 45 -4.87 -25.59 38.03
CA ALA A 45 -4.82 -24.14 37.99
C ALA A 45 -5.41 -23.59 39.30
N PRO A 46 -4.73 -22.69 40.02
CA PRO A 46 -5.32 -22.05 41.17
C PRO A 46 -6.28 -20.94 40.74
N GLU A 47 -7.48 -20.95 41.36
CA GLU A 47 -8.47 -19.87 41.31
C GLU A 47 -7.83 -18.54 41.75
N VAL A 48 -7.89 -17.51 40.89
CA VAL A 48 -7.41 -16.15 41.18
C VAL A 48 -8.57 -15.32 41.73
N ASP A 49 -8.41 -14.83 42.95
CA ASP A 49 -9.32 -13.98 43.72
C ASP A 49 -9.66 -12.65 42.96
N GLY A 50 -10.97 -12.34 42.87
CA GLY A 50 -11.50 -11.20 42.12
C GLY A 50 -11.08 -9.80 42.61
N SER A 51 -10.40 -9.69 43.76
CA SER A 51 -9.85 -8.41 44.28
C SER A 51 -8.56 -7.98 43.58
N LYS A 52 -7.83 -8.90 42.95
CA LYS A 52 -6.57 -8.64 42.23
C LYS A 52 -6.79 -8.10 40.82
N LYS A 53 -7.94 -8.39 40.20
CA LYS A 53 -8.31 -7.87 38.87
C LYS A 53 -8.52 -6.34 38.88
N ARG A 54 -9.02 -5.75 39.98
CA ARG A 54 -9.31 -4.31 40.08
C ARG A 54 -8.10 -3.40 40.18
N SER A 55 -6.96 -3.90 40.62
CA SER A 55 -5.75 -3.10 40.80
C SER A 55 -4.91 -3.01 39.52
N LEU A 56 -4.90 -4.09 38.73
CA LEU A 56 -4.25 -4.09 37.40
C LEU A 56 -5.00 -3.17 36.43
N HIS A 57 -6.33 -3.14 36.56
CA HIS A 57 -7.26 -2.26 35.85
C HIS A 57 -6.95 -0.77 36.10
N ALA A 58 -6.71 -0.38 37.35
CA ALA A 58 -6.39 1.00 37.71
C ALA A 58 -4.98 1.47 37.21
N GLN A 59 -4.07 0.53 36.97
CA GLN A 59 -2.72 0.85 36.43
C GLN A 59 -2.73 0.92 34.89
N LEU A 60 -3.48 0.05 34.20
CA LEU A 60 -3.63 0.09 32.75
C LEU A 60 -4.43 1.31 32.30
N SER A 61 -5.51 1.67 33.02
CA SER A 61 -6.26 2.90 32.74
C SER A 61 -5.44 4.16 33.02
N ARG A 62 -4.52 4.16 33.99
CA ARG A 62 -3.61 5.31 34.21
C ARG A 62 -2.58 5.49 33.11
N SER A 63 -2.01 4.43 32.56
CA SER A 63 -1.06 4.54 31.43
C SER A 63 -1.79 4.96 30.14
N PHE A 64 -3.03 4.55 29.92
CA PHE A 64 -3.86 5.01 28.80
C PHE A 64 -4.26 6.49 28.93
N PHE A 65 -4.51 6.99 30.15
CA PHE A 65 -4.93 8.39 30.41
C PHE A 65 -3.76 9.37 30.60
N GLN A 66 -2.61 8.94 31.11
CA GLN A 66 -1.45 9.85 31.27
C GLN A 66 -0.87 10.34 29.95
N TYR A 67 -0.98 9.58 28.87
CA TYR A 67 -0.59 10.04 27.52
C TYR A 67 -1.58 11.02 26.89
N ARG A 68 -2.79 11.18 27.43
CA ARG A 68 -3.79 12.16 26.95
C ARG A 68 -3.55 13.59 27.46
N SER A 69 -2.73 13.81 28.47
CA SER A 69 -2.63 15.11 29.18
C SER A 69 -1.37 15.93 28.87
N THR A 70 -0.45 15.48 28.02
CA THR A 70 0.62 16.34 27.51
C THR A 70 0.24 16.96 26.16
N SER A 71 -0.84 17.77 26.19
CA SER A 71 -1.09 18.73 25.14
C SER A 71 -0.06 19.84 25.23
N PHE A 72 0.84 19.90 24.27
CA PHE A 72 1.71 21.04 24.05
C PHE A 72 0.85 22.29 23.81
N SER A 73 0.79 23.17 24.79
CA SER A 73 0.32 24.54 24.60
C SER A 73 1.45 25.34 23.97
N SER A 74 1.49 25.41 22.65
CA SER A 74 2.13 26.52 21.95
C SER A 74 1.03 27.33 21.30
N SER A 75 0.86 28.51 21.85
CA SER A 75 0.00 29.59 21.34
C SER A 75 0.33 29.91 19.89
N VAL A 76 -0.56 29.53 18.97
CA VAL A 76 -0.79 30.23 17.71
C VAL A 76 -2.29 30.39 17.58
N ASP A 77 -2.72 31.64 17.75
CA ASP A 77 -4.10 32.06 17.67
C ASP A 77 -4.67 31.85 16.26
N GLY A 78 -5.91 31.37 16.26
CA GLY A 78 -6.85 31.57 15.17
C GLY A 78 -6.93 30.46 14.15
N LEU A 79 -7.64 29.37 14.49
CA LEU A 79 -8.60 28.67 13.66
C LEU A 79 -9.20 27.51 14.48
N SER A 80 -10.41 27.75 14.99
CA SER A 80 -11.22 26.73 15.70
C SER A 80 -11.66 25.67 14.70
N SER A 81 -11.06 24.47 14.79
CA SER A 81 -11.62 23.25 14.22
C SER A 81 -11.99 22.29 15.33
N PRO A 82 -13.09 21.51 15.19
CA PRO A 82 -13.55 20.62 16.26
C PRO A 82 -12.51 19.55 16.58
N SER A 83 -12.36 19.29 17.86
CA SER A 83 -11.47 18.29 18.45
C SER A 83 -11.71 16.90 17.83
N ARG A 84 -10.86 16.52 16.87
CA ARG A 84 -10.85 15.17 16.28
C ARG A 84 -9.98 14.27 17.14
N HIS A 85 -10.58 13.23 17.68
CA HIS A 85 -9.85 12.13 18.32
C HIS A 85 -8.99 11.43 17.24
N ARG A 86 -7.71 11.77 17.18
CA ARG A 86 -6.73 10.99 16.40
C ARG A 86 -6.44 9.72 17.18
N LEU A 87 -6.85 8.58 16.65
CA LEU A 87 -6.40 7.26 17.11
C LEU A 87 -4.86 7.25 17.08
N GLY A 88 -4.25 6.96 18.23
CA GLY A 88 -2.83 7.13 18.44
C GLY A 88 -2.00 6.18 17.58
N THR A 89 -1.03 6.77 16.93
CA THR A 89 0.09 6.09 16.28
C THR A 89 1.28 5.90 17.23
N VAL A 90 1.07 6.21 18.50
CA VAL A 90 2.04 5.94 19.56
C VAL A 90 2.04 4.44 19.83
N PRO A 91 3.23 3.79 19.94
CA PRO A 91 3.30 2.40 20.35
C PRO A 91 2.63 2.21 21.70
N VAL A 92 1.74 1.22 21.77
CA VAL A 92 1.05 0.81 22.98
C VAL A 92 1.59 -0.55 23.38
N GLU A 93 1.87 -0.76 24.67
CA GLU A 93 2.25 -2.09 25.15
C GLU A 93 1.10 -3.07 24.91
N ASP A 94 1.37 -4.13 24.13
CA ASP A 94 0.40 -5.20 23.92
C ASP A 94 0.29 -6.01 25.21
N PRO A 95 -0.91 -6.14 25.79
CA PRO A 95 -1.08 -6.71 27.11
C PRO A 95 -0.81 -8.23 27.18
N ILE A 96 -0.72 -8.91 26.04
CA ILE A 96 -0.44 -10.35 25.98
C ILE A 96 1.03 -10.61 25.65
N THR A 97 1.57 -9.90 24.65
CA THR A 97 2.95 -10.10 24.21
C THR A 97 3.95 -9.23 24.97
N HIS A 98 3.48 -8.20 25.68
CA HIS A 98 4.29 -7.17 26.33
C HIS A 98 5.24 -6.40 25.40
N GLU A 99 4.93 -6.43 24.10
CA GLU A 99 5.66 -5.71 23.07
C GLU A 99 5.02 -4.34 22.80
N ASN A 100 5.82 -3.37 22.40
CA ASN A 100 5.33 -2.08 21.94
C ASN A 100 4.77 -2.21 20.51
N VAL A 101 3.45 -2.19 20.37
CA VAL A 101 2.73 -2.42 19.12
C VAL A 101 2.11 -1.13 18.62
N VAL A 102 2.22 -0.88 17.32
CA VAL A 102 1.51 0.21 16.64
C VAL A 102 0.17 -0.30 16.13
N HIS A 103 -0.87 0.47 16.38
CA HIS A 103 -2.20 0.15 15.89
C HIS A 103 -2.46 0.81 14.52
N SER A 104 -3.05 0.05 13.61
CA SER A 104 -3.55 0.55 12.33
C SER A 104 -5.02 0.18 12.18
N LYS A 105 -5.83 1.10 11.66
CA LYS A 105 -7.26 0.89 11.47
C LYS A 105 -7.59 0.85 9.98
N VAL A 106 -8.18 -0.23 9.51
CA VAL A 106 -8.55 -0.46 8.11
C VAL A 106 -10.06 -0.63 8.02
N LEU A 107 -10.70 0.03 7.06
CA LEU A 107 -12.09 -0.23 6.74
C LEU A 107 -12.20 -1.27 5.63
N LEU A 108 -12.90 -2.36 5.90
CA LEU A 108 -13.28 -3.36 4.91
C LEU A 108 -14.71 -3.10 4.47
N LEU A 109 -14.89 -2.58 3.27
CA LEU A 109 -16.21 -2.32 2.66
C LEU A 109 -16.63 -3.51 1.80
N TYR A 110 -17.71 -4.17 2.17
CA TYR A 110 -18.29 -5.25 1.38
C TYR A 110 -19.38 -4.72 0.45
N THR A 111 -19.15 -4.85 -0.85
CA THR A 111 -20.07 -4.39 -1.90
C THR A 111 -20.75 -5.52 -2.66
N GLY A 112 -20.49 -6.79 -2.28
CA GLY A 112 -21.02 -7.98 -2.94
C GLY A 112 -19.92 -8.92 -3.47
N GLY A 113 -20.32 -9.93 -4.24
CA GLY A 113 -19.41 -10.88 -4.88
C GLY A 113 -19.34 -12.26 -4.24
N ALA A 114 -18.64 -13.19 -4.90
CA ALA A 114 -18.61 -14.61 -4.57
C ALA A 114 -18.07 -14.95 -3.18
N LEU A 115 -17.24 -14.08 -2.61
CA LEU A 115 -16.61 -14.30 -1.32
C LEU A 115 -17.63 -14.51 -0.19
N GLY A 116 -18.78 -13.80 -0.24
CA GLY A 116 -19.88 -13.90 0.73
C GLY A 116 -20.89 -15.01 0.44
N TRP A 117 -20.69 -15.79 -0.61
CA TRP A 117 -21.67 -16.83 -0.97
C TRP A 117 -21.52 -18.06 -0.10
N LYS A 118 -22.65 -18.70 0.16
CA LYS A 118 -22.74 -19.99 0.82
C LYS A 118 -23.50 -20.96 -0.10
N PHE A 119 -22.97 -22.17 -0.23
CA PHE A 119 -23.65 -23.22 -0.96
C PHE A 119 -24.74 -23.85 -0.09
N ASP A 120 -25.97 -23.89 -0.57
CA ASP A 120 -27.04 -24.66 0.00
C ASP A 120 -27.63 -25.61 -1.06
N PRO A 121 -28.53 -26.55 -0.71
CA PRO A 121 -29.14 -27.47 -1.64
C PRO A 121 -29.94 -26.80 -2.78
N GLN A 122 -30.24 -25.50 -2.67
CA GLN A 122 -30.96 -24.71 -3.66
C GLN A 122 -30.02 -23.89 -4.54
N GLY A 123 -28.71 -23.90 -4.25
CA GLY A 123 -27.67 -23.19 -4.99
C GLY A 123 -26.85 -22.24 -4.13
N PHE A 124 -26.11 -21.33 -4.77
CA PHE A 124 -25.34 -20.32 -4.07
C PHE A 124 -26.27 -19.19 -3.59
N GLN A 125 -26.28 -18.94 -2.28
CA GLN A 125 -27.00 -17.83 -1.65
C GLN A 125 -26.04 -16.87 -0.96
N LEU A 126 -26.37 -15.58 -0.98
CA LEU A 126 -25.65 -14.56 -0.24
C LEU A 126 -26.08 -14.64 1.23
N ASP A 127 -25.14 -14.98 2.12
CA ASP A 127 -25.32 -14.85 3.57
C ASP A 127 -24.51 -13.65 4.05
N LYS A 128 -25.15 -12.51 4.23
CA LYS A 128 -24.54 -11.24 4.59
C LYS A 128 -23.72 -11.32 5.87
N ASN A 129 -24.21 -12.01 6.89
CA ASN A 129 -23.51 -12.18 8.15
C ASN A 129 -22.41 -13.27 8.12
N ASN A 130 -22.22 -13.93 6.99
CA ASN A 130 -21.32 -15.07 6.90
C ASN A 130 -19.86 -14.66 6.79
N ILE A 131 -19.56 -13.56 6.08
CA ILE A 131 -18.17 -13.13 5.84
C ILE A 131 -17.46 -12.88 7.15
N LEU A 132 -18.00 -12.01 8.00
CA LEU A 132 -17.42 -11.69 9.30
C LEU A 132 -17.26 -12.92 10.19
N LYS A 133 -18.28 -13.81 10.22
CA LYS A 133 -18.23 -15.05 11.00
C LYS A 133 -17.16 -16.00 10.49
N GLU A 134 -17.02 -16.17 9.18
CA GLU A 134 -15.98 -17.02 8.59
C GLU A 134 -14.58 -16.42 8.81
N MET A 135 -14.42 -15.09 8.70
CA MET A 135 -13.14 -14.43 8.98
C MET A 135 -12.73 -14.56 10.45
N LYS A 136 -13.66 -14.44 11.41
CA LYS A 136 -13.39 -14.62 12.84
C LYS A 136 -12.93 -16.04 13.20
N LYS A 137 -13.24 -17.04 12.39
CA LYS A 137 -12.74 -18.41 12.57
C LYS A 137 -11.29 -18.60 12.14
N LEU A 138 -10.70 -17.65 11.42
CA LEU A 138 -9.36 -17.74 10.87
C LEU A 138 -8.36 -17.09 11.85
N PRO A 139 -7.48 -17.86 12.50
CA PRO A 139 -6.55 -17.30 13.51
C PRO A 139 -5.62 -16.22 12.95
N MET A 140 -5.32 -16.24 11.64
CA MET A 140 -4.52 -15.20 10.99
C MET A 140 -5.28 -13.88 10.79
N MET A 141 -6.62 -13.87 10.89
CA MET A 141 -7.46 -12.70 10.72
C MET A 141 -8.10 -12.21 12.02
N HIS A 142 -8.13 -13.05 13.07
CA HIS A 142 -8.74 -12.67 14.33
C HIS A 142 -8.01 -13.29 15.52
N ASP A 143 -7.47 -12.45 16.37
CA ASP A 143 -6.80 -12.80 17.62
C ASP A 143 -7.83 -12.85 18.75
N THR A 144 -8.44 -14.02 18.93
CA THR A 144 -9.49 -14.23 19.92
C THR A 144 -8.98 -14.01 21.34
N ALA A 145 -7.75 -14.42 21.64
CA ALA A 145 -7.15 -14.28 22.97
C ALA A 145 -6.98 -12.80 23.35
N TYR A 146 -6.54 -11.97 22.41
CA TYR A 146 -6.43 -10.53 22.64
C TYR A 146 -7.82 -9.88 22.87
N VAL A 147 -8.81 -10.27 22.06
CA VAL A 147 -10.17 -9.71 22.18
C VAL A 147 -10.81 -10.11 23.53
N GLU A 148 -10.69 -11.38 23.93
CA GLU A 148 -11.17 -11.87 25.22
C GLU A 148 -10.48 -11.14 26.37
N TYR A 149 -9.17 -10.97 26.31
CA TYR A 149 -8.43 -10.21 27.32
C TYR A 149 -8.93 -8.77 27.45
N ILE A 150 -9.10 -8.05 26.33
CA ILE A 150 -9.60 -6.67 26.35
C ILE A 150 -11.02 -6.60 26.89
N GLN A 151 -11.90 -7.52 26.48
CA GLN A 151 -13.29 -7.57 26.98
C GLN A 151 -13.37 -7.85 28.47
N GLU A 152 -12.50 -8.71 29.00
CA GLU A 152 -12.51 -9.04 30.43
C GLU A 152 -11.88 -7.97 31.32
N ASN A 153 -10.88 -7.24 30.84
CA ASN A 153 -10.05 -6.39 31.68
C ASN A 153 -10.26 -4.87 31.47
N VAL A 154 -10.94 -4.43 30.40
CA VAL A 154 -11.00 -3.01 30.01
C VAL A 154 -12.44 -2.47 29.91
N LEU A 155 -13.45 -3.22 30.34
CA LEU A 155 -14.87 -2.97 30.09
C LEU A 155 -15.49 -1.72 30.78
N ASP A 156 -14.83 -1.09 31.76
CA ASP A 156 -15.44 0.05 32.49
C ASP A 156 -15.01 1.45 31.98
N ASP A 157 -14.00 1.55 31.10
CA ASP A 157 -13.39 2.84 30.70
C ASP A 157 -13.11 3.03 29.18
N ILE A 158 -13.52 2.08 28.32
CA ILE A 158 -13.45 2.32 26.88
C ILE A 158 -14.67 3.16 26.47
N PRO A 159 -14.49 4.31 25.78
CA PRO A 159 -15.59 4.99 25.11
C PRO A 159 -16.38 4.02 24.24
N GLU A 160 -17.67 4.26 23.99
CA GLU A 160 -18.56 3.44 23.15
C GLU A 160 -17.99 3.04 21.76
N GLU A 161 -16.82 3.54 21.39
CA GLU A 161 -16.00 3.17 20.22
C GLU A 161 -15.03 1.98 20.46
N GLY A 162 -15.24 1.17 21.52
CA GLY A 162 -14.49 -0.05 21.80
C GLY A 162 -14.51 -1.06 20.63
N ILE A 163 -13.80 -2.20 20.78
CA ILE A 163 -13.81 -3.29 19.79
C ILE A 163 -15.27 -3.69 19.53
N GLY A 164 -15.81 -3.20 18.42
CA GLY A 164 -17.19 -3.46 18.01
C GLY A 164 -17.40 -4.94 17.68
N SER A 165 -18.66 -5.38 17.72
CA SER A 165 -19.04 -6.74 17.29
C SER A 165 -18.55 -7.03 15.86
N ASP A 166 -18.39 -6.00 15.05
CA ASP A 166 -18.08 -6.07 13.61
C ASP A 166 -16.60 -5.78 13.29
N THR A 167 -15.75 -5.71 14.33
CA THR A 167 -14.31 -5.50 14.19
C THR A 167 -13.55 -6.85 14.24
N LEU A 168 -12.63 -7.03 13.32
CA LEU A 168 -11.61 -8.06 13.35
C LEU A 168 -10.33 -7.47 13.94
N VAL A 169 -9.71 -8.17 14.85
CA VAL A 169 -8.43 -7.78 15.44
C VAL A 169 -7.39 -8.77 14.98
N MET A 170 -6.49 -8.35 14.10
CA MET A 170 -5.46 -9.25 13.58
C MET A 170 -4.36 -9.49 14.63
N PRO A 171 -3.70 -10.64 14.61
CA PRO A 171 -2.49 -10.87 15.39
C PRO A 171 -1.44 -9.80 15.08
N VAL A 172 -0.53 -9.56 16.03
CA VAL A 172 0.60 -8.66 15.81
C VAL A 172 1.44 -9.19 14.65
N SER A 173 1.69 -8.34 13.67
CA SER A 173 2.50 -8.70 12.51
C SER A 173 3.99 -8.69 12.85
N LYS A 174 4.81 -9.35 11.99
CA LYS A 174 6.28 -9.30 12.07
C LYS A 174 6.87 -7.87 12.01
N TYR A 175 6.06 -6.87 11.71
CA TYR A 175 6.45 -5.46 11.65
C TYR A 175 6.07 -4.69 12.92
N GLY A 176 5.71 -5.37 14.01
CA GLY A 176 5.31 -4.76 15.28
C GLY A 176 4.04 -3.92 15.16
N LYS A 177 3.08 -4.35 14.30
CA LYS A 177 1.84 -3.63 14.03
C LYS A 177 0.64 -4.55 14.18
N ARG A 178 -0.39 -4.09 14.92
CA ARG A 178 -1.68 -4.75 15.02
C ARG A 178 -2.69 -4.01 14.17
N ILE A 179 -3.40 -4.73 13.31
CA ILE A 179 -4.40 -4.16 12.40
C ILE A 179 -5.79 -4.46 12.95
N PHE A 180 -6.57 -3.41 13.14
CA PHE A 180 -8.01 -3.47 13.45
C PHE A 180 -8.76 -3.26 12.14
N VAL A 181 -9.66 -4.19 11.82
CA VAL A 181 -10.43 -4.15 10.58
C VAL A 181 -11.91 -4.04 10.92
N ASP A 182 -12.47 -2.87 10.70
CA ASP A 182 -13.92 -2.70 10.82
C ASP A 182 -14.56 -3.14 9.49
N VAL A 183 -15.56 -4.01 9.59
CA VAL A 183 -16.28 -4.54 8.44
C VAL A 183 -17.58 -3.76 8.27
N LEU A 184 -17.69 -3.05 7.16
CA LEU A 184 -18.89 -2.30 6.78
C LEU A 184 -19.53 -2.96 5.56
N GLU A 185 -20.78 -3.38 5.71
CA GLU A 185 -21.59 -3.85 4.61
C GLU A 185 -22.41 -2.71 4.03
N MET A 186 -22.47 -2.64 2.70
CA MET A 186 -23.34 -1.67 2.02
C MET A 186 -24.81 -1.90 2.44
N PRO A 187 -25.64 -0.83 2.57
CA PRO A 187 -27.07 -0.97 2.80
C PRO A 187 -27.74 -1.90 1.80
N GLU A 188 -28.76 -2.63 2.22
CA GLU A 188 -29.46 -3.62 1.34
C GLU A 188 -29.98 -3.03 0.04
N SER A 189 -30.40 -1.78 0.05
CA SER A 189 -30.82 -1.02 -1.13
C SER A 189 -29.70 -0.76 -2.12
N ASP A 190 -28.44 -0.82 -1.66
CA ASP A 190 -27.26 -0.41 -2.41
C ASP A 190 -26.28 -1.57 -2.70
N VAL A 191 -26.55 -2.77 -2.12
CA VAL A 191 -25.77 -3.98 -2.40
C VAL A 191 -26.20 -4.54 -3.74
N VAL A 192 -25.29 -4.50 -4.68
CA VAL A 192 -25.44 -5.25 -5.95
C VAL A 192 -24.96 -6.67 -5.72
N VAL A 193 -25.86 -7.61 -5.53
CA VAL A 193 -25.57 -9.03 -5.23
C VAL A 193 -24.61 -9.65 -6.23
N HIS A 194 -24.76 -9.29 -7.49
CA HIS A 194 -23.86 -9.69 -8.58
C HIS A 194 -23.25 -8.46 -9.23
N SER A 195 -21.95 -8.38 -9.26
CA SER A 195 -21.23 -7.23 -9.86
C SER A 195 -21.63 -6.95 -11.33
N LYS A 196 -22.08 -7.97 -12.06
CA LYS A 196 -22.60 -7.84 -13.44
C LYS A 196 -23.84 -6.93 -13.57
N ASP A 197 -24.57 -6.72 -12.48
CA ASP A 197 -25.80 -5.92 -12.45
C ASP A 197 -25.54 -4.46 -12.01
N GLN A 198 -24.24 -4.11 -11.76
CA GLN A 198 -23.80 -2.80 -11.33
C GLN A 198 -23.89 -1.76 -12.45
N ASP A 199 -24.32 -0.55 -12.11
CA ASP A 199 -24.34 0.61 -13.01
C ASP A 199 -23.38 1.75 -12.53
N ILE A 200 -23.34 2.82 -13.31
CA ILE A 200 -22.48 3.99 -13.03
C ILE A 200 -22.89 4.72 -11.74
N GLN A 201 -24.17 4.65 -11.34
CA GLN A 201 -24.66 5.29 -10.11
C GLN A 201 -24.14 4.57 -8.88
N ASP A 202 -23.96 3.25 -8.97
CA ASP A 202 -23.42 2.45 -7.86
C ASP A 202 -21.96 2.81 -7.56
N TRP A 203 -21.18 3.24 -8.57
CA TRP A 203 -19.83 3.74 -8.36
C TRP A 203 -19.81 4.93 -7.40
N SER A 204 -20.76 5.86 -7.58
CA SER A 204 -20.88 7.04 -6.72
C SER A 204 -21.25 6.68 -5.28
N LYS A 205 -22.08 5.64 -5.07
CA LYS A 205 -22.44 5.17 -3.74
C LYS A 205 -21.22 4.63 -2.99
N VAL A 206 -20.43 3.77 -3.64
CA VAL A 206 -19.18 3.23 -3.06
C VAL A 206 -18.20 4.36 -2.77
N ALA A 207 -18.04 5.31 -3.68
CA ALA A 207 -17.16 6.45 -3.50
C ALA A 207 -17.54 7.33 -2.29
N LEU A 208 -18.84 7.55 -2.08
CA LEU A 208 -19.36 8.32 -0.95
C LEU A 208 -19.16 7.61 0.39
N GLN A 209 -19.26 6.28 0.45
CA GLN A 209 -18.93 5.51 1.66
C GLN A 209 -17.47 5.69 2.06
N ILE A 210 -16.54 5.60 1.10
CA ILE A 210 -15.12 5.86 1.37
C ILE A 210 -14.91 7.30 1.85
N LYS A 211 -15.58 8.30 1.22
CA LYS A 211 -15.47 9.71 1.62
C LYS A 211 -15.94 9.96 3.06
N GLU A 212 -17.06 9.35 3.46
CA GLU A 212 -17.64 9.48 4.80
C GLU A 212 -16.68 9.00 5.87
N HIS A 213 -15.99 7.88 5.60
CA HIS A 213 -15.08 7.23 6.54
C HIS A 213 -13.60 7.62 6.36
N TYR A 214 -13.28 8.49 5.38
CA TYR A 214 -11.91 8.76 4.96
C TYR A 214 -10.97 9.18 6.10
N GLU A 215 -11.44 10.02 7.01
CA GLU A 215 -10.61 10.57 8.09
C GLU A 215 -10.37 9.57 9.24
N ASN A 216 -11.22 8.55 9.37
CA ASN A 216 -11.24 7.63 10.51
C ASN A 216 -10.32 6.41 10.34
N TYR A 217 -9.89 6.10 9.12
CA TYR A 217 -9.13 4.90 8.80
C TYR A 217 -7.80 5.23 8.13
N HIS A 218 -6.80 4.36 8.29
CA HIS A 218 -5.48 4.47 7.68
C HIS A 218 -5.46 3.96 6.24
N GLY A 219 -6.32 2.99 5.92
CA GLY A 219 -6.47 2.40 4.60
C GLY A 219 -7.83 1.76 4.41
N PHE A 220 -8.16 1.42 3.18
CA PHE A 220 -9.46 0.90 2.78
C PHE A 220 -9.28 -0.37 1.94
N VAL A 221 -10.09 -1.38 2.21
CA VAL A 221 -10.19 -2.59 1.38
C VAL A 221 -11.63 -2.72 0.91
N ILE A 222 -11.83 -2.88 -0.39
CA ILE A 222 -13.15 -3.03 -1.00
C ILE A 222 -13.28 -4.46 -1.52
N LEU A 223 -14.18 -5.23 -0.91
CA LEU A 223 -14.56 -6.55 -1.40
C LEU A 223 -15.63 -6.43 -2.45
N HIS A 224 -15.33 -6.90 -3.65
CA HIS A 224 -16.19 -6.75 -4.81
C HIS A 224 -16.22 -8.00 -5.68
N GLY A 225 -17.29 -8.15 -6.47
CA GLY A 225 -17.39 -9.22 -7.47
C GLY A 225 -16.40 -9.02 -8.62
N THR A 226 -15.81 -10.12 -9.12
CA THR A 226 -14.69 -10.06 -10.07
C THR A 226 -15.05 -9.55 -11.47
N ASP A 227 -16.33 -9.61 -11.89
CA ASP A 227 -16.72 -9.32 -13.28
C ASP A 227 -16.59 -7.83 -13.64
N THR A 228 -16.91 -6.92 -12.72
CA THR A 228 -16.83 -5.46 -12.94
C THR A 228 -15.81 -4.77 -12.04
N MET A 229 -14.99 -5.54 -11.31
CA MET A 229 -14.00 -5.00 -10.38
C MET A 229 -13.02 -4.03 -11.05
N ALA A 230 -12.55 -4.35 -12.26
CA ALA A 230 -11.63 -3.49 -13.00
C ALA A 230 -12.31 -2.16 -13.41
N TYR A 231 -13.58 -2.17 -13.77
CA TYR A 231 -14.35 -0.96 -14.07
C TYR A 231 -14.53 -0.08 -12.85
N LEU A 232 -14.95 -0.65 -11.71
CA LEU A 232 -15.15 0.12 -10.48
C LEU A 232 -13.82 0.65 -9.93
N ALA A 233 -12.76 -0.16 -9.91
CA ALA A 233 -11.43 0.28 -9.48
C ALA A 233 -10.91 1.43 -10.35
N SER A 234 -11.07 1.32 -11.67
CA SER A 234 -10.72 2.37 -12.59
C SER A 234 -11.58 3.63 -12.40
N ALA A 235 -12.89 3.50 -12.23
CA ALA A 235 -13.79 4.63 -12.00
C ALA A 235 -13.41 5.38 -10.71
N LEU A 236 -13.22 4.65 -9.59
CA LEU A 236 -12.86 5.27 -8.32
C LEU A 236 -11.48 5.94 -8.38
N SER A 237 -10.55 5.45 -9.21
CA SER A 237 -9.25 6.10 -9.38
C SER A 237 -9.39 7.52 -9.95
N PHE A 238 -10.36 7.77 -10.84
CA PHE A 238 -10.65 9.11 -11.35
C PHE A 238 -11.53 9.94 -10.41
N MET A 239 -12.52 9.29 -9.77
CA MET A 239 -13.45 9.96 -8.84
C MET A 239 -12.74 10.47 -7.58
N PHE A 240 -11.66 9.82 -7.13
CA PHE A 240 -10.87 10.24 -5.98
C PHE A 240 -9.79 11.22 -6.39
N GLU A 241 -9.98 12.48 -6.03
CA GLU A 241 -9.02 13.55 -6.26
C GLU A 241 -8.19 13.78 -5.00
N ASN A 242 -6.86 13.83 -5.17
CA ASN A 242 -5.89 14.02 -4.09
C ASN A 242 -5.95 12.91 -3.03
N LEU A 243 -6.01 11.67 -3.49
CA LEU A 243 -6.00 10.50 -2.63
C LEU A 243 -4.64 10.38 -1.91
N ALA A 244 -4.65 10.25 -0.58
CA ALA A 244 -3.45 10.14 0.24
C ALA A 244 -3.41 8.83 1.08
N LYS A 245 -4.36 7.92 0.84
CA LYS A 245 -4.47 6.66 1.57
C LYS A 245 -4.63 5.51 0.58
N SER A 246 -4.23 4.31 1.00
CA SER A 246 -4.41 3.09 0.19
C SER A 246 -5.88 2.72 0.07
N VAL A 247 -6.38 2.52 -1.16
CA VAL A 247 -7.70 1.96 -1.44
C VAL A 247 -7.51 0.72 -2.30
N ILE A 248 -7.76 -0.47 -1.75
CA ILE A 248 -7.40 -1.73 -2.37
C ILE A 248 -8.65 -2.55 -2.67
N PHE A 249 -8.91 -2.79 -3.95
CA PHE A 249 -9.94 -3.73 -4.38
C PHE A 249 -9.42 -5.16 -4.27
N THR A 250 -10.29 -6.06 -3.81
CA THR A 250 -10.04 -7.50 -3.86
C THR A 250 -11.35 -8.28 -3.90
N GLY A 251 -11.25 -9.58 -4.07
CA GLY A 251 -12.37 -10.49 -4.13
C GLY A 251 -11.91 -11.92 -4.32
N SER A 252 -12.79 -12.78 -4.81
CA SER A 252 -12.46 -14.18 -5.08
C SER A 252 -13.21 -14.72 -6.27
N GLN A 253 -12.63 -15.74 -6.90
CA GLN A 253 -13.33 -16.55 -7.90
C GLN A 253 -14.29 -17.56 -7.26
N TYR A 254 -13.97 -18.01 -6.02
CA TYR A 254 -14.74 -19.00 -5.27
C TYR A 254 -15.14 -18.47 -3.90
N ALA A 255 -16.19 -19.02 -3.34
CA ALA A 255 -16.68 -18.65 -2.01
C ALA A 255 -15.62 -18.93 -0.92
N LEU A 256 -15.63 -18.13 0.15
CA LEU A 256 -14.72 -18.32 1.28
C LEU A 256 -14.92 -19.67 1.99
N SER A 257 -16.13 -20.20 1.92
CA SER A 257 -16.52 -21.48 2.49
C SER A 257 -16.03 -22.69 1.69
N ASP A 258 -15.58 -22.50 0.45
CA ASP A 258 -15.06 -23.58 -0.39
C ASP A 258 -13.69 -24.06 0.11
N HIS A 259 -13.43 -25.36 -0.02
CA HIS A 259 -12.15 -25.95 0.38
C HIS A 259 -10.97 -25.40 -0.40
N LEU A 260 -11.14 -25.21 -1.70
CA LEU A 260 -10.18 -24.58 -2.58
C LEU A 260 -10.68 -23.20 -2.96
N ASN A 261 -10.21 -22.17 -2.29
CA ASN A 261 -10.57 -20.79 -2.59
C ASN A 261 -9.33 -19.89 -2.58
N ASP A 262 -9.40 -18.84 -3.37
CA ASP A 262 -8.40 -17.78 -3.46
C ASP A 262 -8.70 -16.61 -2.51
N GLY A 263 -9.93 -16.56 -1.98
CA GLY A 263 -10.41 -15.41 -1.20
C GLY A 263 -9.65 -15.15 0.08
N ARG A 264 -9.17 -16.19 0.79
CA ARG A 264 -8.42 -16.04 2.05
C ARG A 264 -7.11 -15.31 1.83
N GLN A 265 -6.34 -15.72 0.82
CA GLN A 265 -5.05 -15.10 0.51
C GLN A 265 -5.22 -13.69 -0.05
N ASN A 266 -6.20 -13.50 -0.95
CA ASN A 266 -6.50 -12.21 -1.54
C ASN A 266 -6.90 -11.19 -0.46
N LEU A 267 -7.78 -11.59 0.45
CA LEU A 267 -8.25 -10.73 1.52
C LEU A 267 -7.14 -10.40 2.54
N LEU A 268 -6.41 -11.43 2.99
CA LEU A 268 -5.30 -11.24 3.94
C LEU A 268 -4.23 -10.31 3.34
N GLY A 269 -3.81 -10.54 2.10
CA GLY A 269 -2.82 -9.71 1.43
C GLY A 269 -3.26 -8.26 1.28
N ALA A 270 -4.52 -8.02 0.87
CA ALA A 270 -5.08 -6.68 0.75
C ALA A 270 -5.11 -5.93 2.09
N ILE A 271 -5.55 -6.59 3.17
CA ILE A 271 -5.58 -6.00 4.52
C ILE A 271 -4.16 -5.71 5.02
N MET A 272 -3.23 -6.64 4.83
CA MET A 272 -1.84 -6.47 5.23
C MET A 272 -1.19 -5.29 4.51
N ILE A 273 -1.40 -5.12 3.22
CA ILE A 273 -0.89 -3.97 2.48
C ILE A 273 -1.56 -2.68 2.98
N ALA A 274 -2.89 -2.63 3.06
CA ALA A 274 -3.62 -1.44 3.50
C ALA A 274 -3.26 -0.99 4.92
N GLY A 275 -2.96 -1.94 5.82
CA GLY A 275 -2.61 -1.66 7.20
C GLY A 275 -1.15 -1.30 7.43
N HIS A 276 -0.23 -1.75 6.58
CA HIS A 276 1.22 -1.55 6.77
C HIS A 276 1.80 -0.43 5.91
N TYR A 277 1.29 -0.24 4.68
CA TYR A 277 1.88 0.63 3.68
C TYR A 277 0.91 1.73 3.24
N VAL A 278 1.45 2.91 2.97
CA VAL A 278 0.68 4.01 2.38
C VAL A 278 0.98 4.03 0.89
N ILE A 279 0.05 3.46 0.11
CA ILE A 279 0.07 3.48 -1.35
C ILE A 279 -1.10 4.37 -1.78
N PRO A 280 -0.87 5.67 -2.07
CA PRO A 280 -1.94 6.65 -2.26
C PRO A 280 -2.61 6.54 -3.64
N GLU A 281 -2.98 5.34 -4.00
CA GLU A 281 -3.65 5.00 -5.25
C GLU A 281 -4.84 4.07 -5.00
N VAL A 282 -5.79 4.08 -5.92
CA VAL A 282 -6.77 3.00 -6.02
C VAL A 282 -6.12 1.84 -6.74
N THR A 283 -6.07 0.69 -6.09
CA THR A 283 -5.35 -0.50 -6.55
C THR A 283 -6.24 -1.74 -6.53
N LEU A 284 -5.82 -2.79 -7.21
CA LEU A 284 -6.48 -4.09 -7.26
C LEU A 284 -5.48 -5.18 -6.86
N PHE A 285 -5.77 -5.87 -5.76
CA PHE A 285 -4.93 -6.96 -5.27
C PHE A 285 -5.56 -8.31 -5.60
N PHE A 286 -4.83 -9.13 -6.34
CA PHE A 286 -5.29 -10.48 -6.70
C PHE A 286 -4.10 -11.42 -6.91
N HIS A 287 -4.20 -12.63 -6.37
CA HIS A 287 -3.21 -13.69 -6.55
C HIS A 287 -1.76 -13.24 -6.28
N GLY A 288 -1.54 -12.58 -5.14
CA GLY A 288 -0.22 -12.13 -4.69
C GLY A 288 0.33 -10.88 -5.37
N LYS A 289 -0.43 -10.21 -6.26
CA LYS A 289 0.01 -9.01 -6.98
C LYS A 289 -0.93 -7.85 -6.75
N LEU A 290 -0.36 -6.68 -6.53
CA LEU A 290 -1.08 -5.41 -6.42
C LEU A 290 -0.93 -4.62 -7.72
N TYR A 291 -2.01 -4.46 -8.45
CA TYR A 291 -2.03 -3.71 -9.70
C TYR A 291 -2.60 -2.31 -9.48
N ARG A 292 -2.16 -1.34 -10.28
CA ARG A 292 -2.87 -0.04 -10.36
C ARG A 292 -4.29 -0.26 -10.89
N GLY A 293 -5.30 0.27 -10.21
CA GLY A 293 -6.71 -0.03 -10.47
C GLY A 293 -7.18 0.34 -11.89
N ASN A 294 -6.66 1.42 -12.45
CA ASN A 294 -6.96 1.85 -13.82
C ASN A 294 -6.03 1.26 -14.90
N ARG A 295 -5.22 0.26 -14.54
CA ARG A 295 -4.36 -0.50 -15.46
C ARG A 295 -4.70 -1.99 -15.48
N ALA A 296 -5.50 -2.43 -14.52
CA ALA A 296 -5.87 -3.82 -14.35
C ALA A 296 -7.09 -4.19 -15.20
N LEU A 297 -7.11 -5.43 -15.67
CA LEU A 297 -8.27 -6.03 -16.36
C LEU A 297 -8.43 -7.51 -16.01
N LYS A 298 -9.64 -8.04 -16.14
CA LYS A 298 -9.93 -9.45 -15.93
C LYS A 298 -9.54 -10.25 -17.17
N VAL A 299 -8.51 -11.10 -17.06
CA VAL A 299 -7.96 -11.87 -18.19
C VAL A 299 -8.37 -13.32 -18.19
N ASP A 300 -8.84 -13.87 -17.06
CA ASP A 300 -9.23 -15.27 -16.96
C ASP A 300 -10.52 -15.44 -16.13
N ALA A 301 -11.42 -16.30 -16.58
CA ALA A 301 -12.67 -16.57 -15.91
C ALA A 301 -12.61 -17.78 -14.94
N ARG A 302 -11.50 -18.54 -14.89
CA ARG A 302 -11.39 -19.81 -14.16
C ARG A 302 -10.20 -19.89 -13.22
N ARG A 303 -9.07 -19.26 -13.58
CA ARG A 303 -7.84 -19.34 -12.78
C ARG A 303 -7.92 -18.39 -11.59
N PHE A 304 -7.17 -18.70 -10.53
CA PHE A 304 -7.02 -17.79 -9.39
C PHE A 304 -6.31 -16.50 -9.79
N GLY A 305 -5.34 -16.57 -10.72
CA GLY A 305 -4.76 -15.39 -11.35
C GLY A 305 -5.68 -14.80 -12.41
N ALA A 306 -6.84 -14.28 -11.98
CA ALA A 306 -7.89 -13.80 -12.87
C ALA A 306 -7.65 -12.40 -13.44
N PHE A 307 -6.76 -11.63 -12.84
CA PHE A 307 -6.44 -10.26 -13.24
C PHE A 307 -4.99 -10.12 -13.68
N ASP A 308 -4.75 -9.19 -14.58
CA ASP A 308 -3.42 -8.80 -15.03
C ASP A 308 -3.39 -7.32 -15.38
N SER A 309 -2.18 -6.76 -15.51
CA SER A 309 -1.92 -5.39 -15.95
C SER A 309 -0.87 -5.43 -17.08
N PRO A 310 -1.31 -5.61 -18.34
CA PRO A 310 -0.40 -5.93 -19.44
C PRO A 310 0.65 -4.88 -19.76
N ASN A 311 0.31 -3.59 -19.59
CA ASN A 311 1.17 -2.46 -19.97
C ASN A 311 1.73 -1.69 -18.75
N CYS A 312 1.59 -2.23 -17.54
CA CYS A 312 2.09 -1.60 -16.32
C CYS A 312 2.50 -2.70 -15.32
N PRO A 313 3.70 -2.65 -14.74
CA PRO A 313 4.11 -3.64 -13.75
C PRO A 313 3.22 -3.59 -12.51
N PRO A 314 3.16 -4.67 -11.70
CA PRO A 314 2.48 -4.62 -10.42
C PRO A 314 3.19 -3.64 -9.48
N LEU A 315 2.41 -2.90 -8.67
CA LEU A 315 2.93 -1.94 -7.69
C LEU A 315 3.47 -2.61 -6.41
N ALA A 316 3.04 -3.84 -6.15
CA ALA A 316 3.61 -4.66 -5.09
C ALA A 316 3.39 -6.14 -5.38
N THR A 317 4.26 -6.98 -4.79
CA THR A 317 4.14 -8.43 -4.78
C THR A 317 4.14 -8.96 -3.35
N VAL A 318 3.34 -10.01 -3.11
CA VAL A 318 3.23 -10.68 -1.81
C VAL A 318 3.60 -12.14 -1.99
N GLU A 319 4.77 -12.49 -1.49
CA GLU A 319 5.31 -13.85 -1.45
C GLU A 319 5.68 -14.24 -0.01
N ALA A 320 6.96 -14.41 0.31
CA ALA A 320 7.44 -14.57 1.69
C ALA A 320 7.40 -13.24 2.47
N GLY A 321 7.35 -12.12 1.79
CA GLY A 321 7.23 -10.76 2.28
C GLY A 321 6.35 -9.93 1.37
N ILE A 322 6.21 -8.65 1.69
CA ILE A 322 5.55 -7.65 0.85
C ILE A 322 6.66 -6.78 0.26
N GLU A 323 6.80 -6.81 -1.05
CA GLU A 323 7.74 -5.98 -1.80
C GLU A 323 6.93 -4.94 -2.58
N VAL A 324 7.26 -3.67 -2.41
CA VAL A 324 6.54 -2.54 -3.02
C VAL A 324 7.48 -1.81 -3.97
N GLU A 325 7.03 -1.61 -5.22
CA GLU A 325 7.74 -0.88 -6.26
C GLU A 325 7.49 0.63 -6.11
N TRP A 326 8.24 1.26 -5.20
CA TRP A 326 8.03 2.66 -4.83
C TRP A 326 8.21 3.65 -5.97
N GLU A 327 9.07 3.33 -6.94
CA GLU A 327 9.35 4.18 -8.11
C GLU A 327 8.19 4.20 -9.11
N GLU A 328 7.36 3.15 -9.10
CA GLU A 328 6.22 3.02 -9.99
C GLU A 328 4.95 3.73 -9.48
N LEU A 329 4.96 4.21 -8.23
CA LEU A 329 3.78 4.86 -7.67
C LEU A 329 3.48 6.20 -8.35
N PHE A 330 2.21 6.38 -8.72
CA PHE A 330 1.71 7.64 -9.23
C PHE A 330 1.35 8.58 -8.07
N LEU A 331 2.14 9.63 -7.90
CA LEU A 331 1.94 10.60 -6.83
C LEU A 331 1.31 11.86 -7.41
N GLU A 332 0.11 12.18 -6.95
CA GLU A 332 -0.52 13.45 -7.30
C GLU A 332 0.25 14.63 -6.72
N ASN A 333 0.49 15.61 -7.59
CA ASN A 333 1.32 16.78 -7.26
C ASN A 333 0.56 17.88 -6.48
N GLN A 334 -0.60 17.62 -5.88
CA GLN A 334 -1.42 18.69 -5.31
C GLN A 334 -1.56 18.57 -3.78
N ALA A 335 -1.36 19.72 -3.10
CA ALA A 335 -1.57 19.91 -1.66
C ALA A 335 -3.02 20.20 -1.32
N THR A 336 -3.93 19.64 -2.04
CA THR A 336 -5.36 19.90 -1.83
C THR A 336 -5.98 18.78 -1.02
N LYS A 337 -7.03 19.10 -0.29
CA LYS A 337 -7.78 18.14 0.51
C LYS A 337 -8.42 17.09 -0.39
N PHE A 338 -8.46 15.84 0.08
CA PHE A 338 -9.19 14.75 -0.58
C PHE A 338 -10.61 15.17 -0.96
N ARG A 339 -10.97 14.93 -2.19
CA ARG A 339 -12.30 15.21 -2.75
C ARG A 339 -12.81 14.00 -3.52
N VAL A 340 -14.12 13.88 -3.60
CA VAL A 340 -14.78 12.87 -4.43
C VAL A 340 -15.63 13.56 -5.48
N HIS A 341 -15.30 13.30 -6.74
CA HIS A 341 -16.11 13.73 -7.89
C HIS A 341 -17.12 12.62 -8.21
N THR A 342 -18.42 12.89 -8.01
CA THR A 342 -19.47 11.89 -8.16
C THR A 342 -20.22 11.96 -9.49
N ARG A 343 -19.98 13.00 -10.28
CA ARG A 343 -20.64 13.14 -11.58
C ARG A 343 -19.89 12.33 -12.64
N MET A 344 -20.54 11.28 -13.08
CA MET A 344 -20.05 10.41 -14.14
C MET A 344 -21.09 10.36 -15.25
N SER A 345 -20.70 10.60 -16.51
CA SER A 345 -21.64 10.52 -17.63
C SER A 345 -21.94 9.07 -17.97
N SER A 346 -23.22 8.74 -18.14
CA SER A 346 -23.69 7.45 -18.66
C SER A 346 -23.87 7.44 -20.19
N GLN A 347 -23.68 8.61 -20.85
CA GLN A 347 -23.86 8.73 -22.31
C GLN A 347 -22.59 8.32 -23.06
N ILE A 348 -22.05 7.17 -22.72
CA ILE A 348 -20.80 6.62 -23.24
C ILE A 348 -21.01 5.19 -23.75
N GLY A 349 -20.11 4.75 -24.63
CA GLY A 349 -20.18 3.37 -25.14
C GLY A 349 -18.84 2.87 -25.68
N VAL A 350 -18.76 1.55 -25.91
CA VAL A 350 -17.62 0.89 -26.54
C VAL A 350 -18.03 0.37 -27.90
N LEU A 351 -17.33 0.80 -28.94
CA LEU A 351 -17.54 0.36 -30.31
C LEU A 351 -16.31 -0.41 -30.80
N ARG A 352 -16.44 -1.73 -30.89
CA ARG A 352 -15.39 -2.60 -31.43
C ARG A 352 -15.56 -2.76 -32.93
N ILE A 353 -14.57 -2.37 -33.73
CA ILE A 353 -14.59 -2.59 -35.17
C ILE A 353 -14.21 -4.04 -35.51
N PHE A 354 -14.80 -4.55 -36.56
CA PHE A 354 -14.56 -5.91 -37.09
C PHE A 354 -14.69 -5.93 -38.60
N PRO A 355 -14.10 -6.92 -39.31
CA PRO A 355 -14.25 -7.06 -40.75
C PRO A 355 -15.72 -7.24 -41.12
N GLY A 356 -16.25 -6.34 -41.98
CA GLY A 356 -17.67 -6.36 -42.38
C GLY A 356 -18.59 -5.42 -41.61
N ILE A 357 -18.11 -4.68 -40.60
CA ILE A 357 -18.91 -3.63 -39.96
C ILE A 357 -19.41 -2.61 -40.99
N THR A 358 -20.69 -2.22 -40.94
CA THR A 358 -21.30 -1.30 -41.88
C THR A 358 -21.26 0.14 -41.38
N ALA A 359 -21.19 1.12 -42.28
CA ALA A 359 -21.28 2.54 -41.94
C ALA A 359 -22.63 2.84 -41.24
N GLN A 360 -23.72 2.18 -41.63
CA GLN A 360 -25.01 2.36 -40.98
C GLN A 360 -24.98 1.91 -39.49
N ALA A 361 -24.31 0.79 -39.18
CA ALA A 361 -24.17 0.35 -37.79
C ALA A 361 -23.34 1.32 -36.95
N VAL A 362 -22.25 1.85 -37.52
CA VAL A 362 -21.40 2.87 -36.86
C VAL A 362 -22.19 4.16 -36.66
N SER A 363 -22.91 4.62 -37.70
CA SER A 363 -23.73 5.83 -37.60
C SER A 363 -24.80 5.71 -36.51
N ALA A 364 -25.55 4.59 -36.51
CA ALA A 364 -26.59 4.35 -35.52
C ALA A 364 -26.04 4.30 -34.07
N PHE A 365 -24.85 3.74 -33.89
CA PHE A 365 -24.18 3.72 -32.55
C PHE A 365 -23.76 5.09 -32.10
N LEU A 366 -23.33 5.96 -33.02
CA LEU A 366 -22.82 7.31 -32.70
C LEU A 366 -23.92 8.37 -32.56
N GLU A 367 -25.20 8.01 -32.81
CA GLU A 367 -26.31 8.96 -32.66
C GLU A 367 -26.58 9.38 -31.21
N PRO A 368 -27.18 10.55 -30.99
CA PRO A 368 -27.60 10.94 -29.64
C PRO A 368 -28.47 9.87 -28.97
N PRO A 369 -28.31 9.64 -27.64
CA PRO A 369 -27.70 10.54 -26.66
C PRO A 369 -26.18 10.34 -26.42
N ILE A 370 -25.47 9.58 -27.25
CA ILE A 370 -24.04 9.28 -27.06
C ILE A 370 -23.20 10.57 -27.14
N GLU A 371 -22.41 10.82 -26.10
CA GLU A 371 -21.46 11.93 -25.97
C GLU A 371 -20.01 11.50 -26.06
N GLY A 372 -19.74 10.21 -25.73
CA GLY A 372 -18.39 9.65 -25.72
C GLY A 372 -18.34 8.20 -26.18
N VAL A 373 -17.29 7.82 -26.91
CA VAL A 373 -17.10 6.47 -27.41
C VAL A 373 -15.65 6.05 -27.29
N VAL A 374 -15.42 4.86 -26.71
CA VAL A 374 -14.16 4.14 -26.83
C VAL A 374 -14.23 3.28 -28.10
N LEU A 375 -13.36 3.59 -29.06
CA LEU A 375 -13.28 2.89 -30.33
C LEU A 375 -12.16 1.84 -30.27
N GLU A 376 -12.49 0.57 -30.23
CA GLU A 376 -11.51 -0.52 -30.27
C GLU A 376 -11.11 -0.85 -31.70
N THR A 377 -9.85 -0.61 -32.03
CA THR A 377 -9.29 -0.79 -33.37
C THR A 377 -8.22 -1.90 -33.41
N TYR A 378 -7.74 -2.22 -34.59
CA TYR A 378 -6.81 -3.35 -34.81
C TYR A 378 -5.36 -2.99 -34.44
N GLY A 379 -4.62 -3.97 -33.92
CA GLY A 379 -3.18 -3.88 -33.71
C GLY A 379 -2.78 -2.60 -33.00
N ALA A 380 -1.89 -1.82 -33.57
CA ALA A 380 -1.39 -0.57 -33.01
C ALA A 380 -2.35 0.64 -33.20
N GLY A 381 -3.66 0.42 -33.15
CA GLY A 381 -4.64 1.49 -33.32
C GLY A 381 -5.11 1.72 -34.75
N ASN A 382 -4.96 0.71 -35.61
CA ASN A 382 -5.29 0.84 -37.04
C ASN A 382 -6.80 0.69 -37.30
N GLY A 383 -7.37 1.67 -37.99
CA GLY A 383 -8.71 1.61 -38.57
C GLY A 383 -8.69 1.28 -40.06
N PRO A 384 -9.85 0.93 -40.65
CA PRO A 384 -9.95 0.67 -42.08
C PRO A 384 -9.95 2.00 -42.88
N ASP A 385 -8.76 2.52 -43.20
CA ASP A 385 -8.53 3.80 -43.89
C ASP A 385 -9.11 3.88 -45.32
N SER A 386 -9.24 2.73 -45.99
CA SER A 386 -9.90 2.61 -47.29
C SER A 386 -11.41 2.79 -47.21
N ARG A 387 -12.02 2.61 -46.04
CA ARG A 387 -13.46 2.73 -45.79
C ARG A 387 -13.82 4.19 -45.47
N LYS A 388 -13.83 5.02 -46.51
CA LYS A 388 -14.18 6.44 -46.42
C LYS A 388 -15.61 6.68 -45.88
N ASP A 389 -16.49 5.75 -46.08
CA ASP A 389 -17.86 5.74 -45.52
C ASP A 389 -17.84 5.69 -44.01
N LEU A 390 -17.06 4.79 -43.38
CA LEU A 390 -16.90 4.68 -41.92
C LEU A 390 -16.25 5.94 -41.35
N LEU A 391 -15.15 6.38 -41.96
CA LEU A 391 -14.42 7.57 -41.52
C LEU A 391 -15.29 8.84 -41.56
N GLN A 392 -16.20 8.93 -42.54
CA GLN A 392 -17.13 10.07 -42.66
C GLN A 392 -18.14 10.08 -41.48
N GLU A 393 -18.69 8.92 -41.07
CA GLU A 393 -19.59 8.83 -39.92
C GLU A 393 -18.86 9.21 -38.61
N ILE A 394 -17.66 8.71 -38.38
CA ILE A 394 -16.79 9.05 -37.22
C ILE A 394 -16.51 10.56 -37.21
N LYS A 395 -16.12 11.14 -38.34
CA LYS A 395 -15.85 12.57 -38.48
C LYS A 395 -17.07 13.42 -38.22
N THR A 396 -18.25 12.97 -38.68
CA THR A 396 -19.52 13.66 -38.46
C THR A 396 -19.89 13.69 -36.99
N ALA A 397 -19.74 12.55 -36.27
CA ALA A 397 -19.98 12.46 -34.85
C ALA A 397 -18.98 13.33 -34.04
N SER A 398 -17.69 13.28 -34.36
CA SER A 398 -16.67 14.12 -33.72
C SER A 398 -16.93 15.62 -33.91
N LYS A 399 -17.38 16.06 -35.10
CA LYS A 399 -17.78 17.43 -35.35
C LYS A 399 -19.04 17.88 -34.58
N ARG A 400 -19.95 16.92 -34.31
CA ARG A 400 -21.13 17.14 -33.48
C ARG A 400 -20.76 17.30 -31.99
N GLY A 401 -19.56 16.92 -31.58
CA GLY A 401 -19.06 17.06 -30.21
C GLY A 401 -18.83 15.73 -29.49
N VAL A 402 -19.07 14.58 -30.14
CA VAL A 402 -18.77 13.26 -29.55
C VAL A 402 -17.26 13.11 -29.38
N ILE A 403 -16.82 12.78 -28.17
CA ILE A 403 -15.41 12.48 -27.88
C ILE A 403 -15.18 11.00 -28.18
N ILE A 404 -14.32 10.73 -29.17
CA ILE A 404 -14.00 9.36 -29.60
C ILE A 404 -12.54 9.07 -29.25
N VAL A 405 -12.31 8.02 -28.44
CA VAL A 405 -10.99 7.59 -27.94
C VAL A 405 -10.62 6.27 -28.56
N ASN A 406 -9.48 6.20 -29.25
CA ASN A 406 -8.99 5.01 -29.91
C ASN A 406 -8.18 4.13 -28.96
N CYS A 407 -8.64 2.93 -28.67
CA CYS A 407 -7.90 1.90 -27.93
C CYS A 407 -7.62 0.69 -28.84
N THR A 408 -6.57 -0.05 -28.51
CA THR A 408 -6.25 -1.28 -29.24
C THR A 408 -7.10 -2.45 -28.74
N GLN A 409 -7.45 -3.38 -29.67
CA GLN A 409 -8.05 -4.67 -29.33
C GLN A 409 -7.05 -5.66 -28.73
N CYS A 410 -5.75 -5.36 -28.77
CA CYS A 410 -4.71 -6.21 -28.23
C CYS A 410 -4.54 -5.93 -26.72
N LEU A 411 -4.25 -6.97 -25.94
CA LEU A 411 -3.98 -6.84 -24.51
C LEU A 411 -2.67 -6.09 -24.22
N TYR A 412 -1.66 -6.30 -25.07
CA TYR A 412 -0.32 -5.69 -24.94
C TYR A 412 -0.10 -4.68 -26.06
N GLY A 413 0.58 -3.60 -25.75
CA GLY A 413 0.96 -2.55 -26.70
C GLY A 413 0.11 -1.29 -26.57
N HIS A 414 0.31 -0.36 -27.47
CA HIS A 414 -0.32 0.95 -27.45
C HIS A 414 -0.74 1.43 -28.85
N VAL A 415 -1.57 2.45 -28.89
CA VAL A 415 -1.97 3.13 -30.11
C VAL A 415 -0.86 4.05 -30.59
N VAL A 416 -0.35 3.81 -31.81
CA VAL A 416 0.73 4.57 -32.45
C VAL A 416 0.15 5.38 -33.62
N HIS A 417 0.59 6.65 -33.74
CA HIS A 417 0.14 7.56 -34.80
C HIS A 417 1.04 7.58 -36.04
N ASP A 418 2.17 6.88 -36.02
CA ASP A 418 3.21 6.94 -37.07
C ASP A 418 2.80 6.29 -38.38
N TYR A 419 1.75 5.46 -38.35
CA TYR A 419 1.23 4.83 -39.56
C TYR A 419 0.15 5.69 -40.25
N ALA A 420 0.13 5.66 -41.58
CA ALA A 420 -0.86 6.38 -42.38
C ALA A 420 -2.32 6.07 -41.99
N THR A 421 -2.57 4.83 -41.51
CA THR A 421 -3.87 4.36 -41.04
C THR A 421 -4.29 5.00 -39.69
N GLY A 422 -3.35 5.26 -38.79
CA GLY A 422 -3.59 6.00 -37.55
C GLY A 422 -3.90 7.48 -37.82
N LYS A 423 -3.23 8.06 -38.81
CA LYS A 423 -3.47 9.45 -39.23
C LYS A 423 -4.89 9.71 -39.75
N ALA A 424 -5.49 8.75 -40.44
CA ALA A 424 -6.86 8.87 -40.94
C ALA A 424 -7.91 9.02 -39.82
N LEU A 425 -7.75 8.32 -38.70
CA LEU A 425 -8.59 8.44 -37.52
C LEU A 425 -8.34 9.78 -36.79
N LEU A 426 -7.08 10.19 -36.67
CA LEU A 426 -6.72 11.49 -36.11
C LEU A 426 -7.33 12.65 -36.89
N ASP A 427 -7.26 12.61 -38.25
CA ASP A 427 -7.87 13.60 -39.15
C ASP A 427 -9.42 13.58 -39.09
N ALA A 428 -10.01 12.47 -38.62
CA ALA A 428 -11.43 12.37 -38.32
C ALA A 428 -11.79 12.94 -36.93
N GLY A 429 -10.80 13.33 -36.11
CA GLY A 429 -11.01 13.93 -34.80
C GLY A 429 -11.00 12.92 -33.63
N VAL A 430 -10.51 11.70 -33.87
CA VAL A 430 -10.35 10.66 -32.83
C VAL A 430 -9.11 10.93 -31.99
N ILE A 431 -9.21 10.71 -30.68
CA ILE A 431 -8.12 10.91 -29.71
C ILE A 431 -7.41 9.56 -29.48
N SER A 432 -6.08 9.54 -29.35
CA SER A 432 -5.35 8.36 -28.91
C SER A 432 -5.69 8.00 -27.46
N GLY A 433 -5.95 6.74 -27.21
CA GLY A 433 -6.03 6.16 -25.88
C GLY A 433 -4.67 5.67 -25.35
N ASN A 434 -3.62 5.80 -26.15
CA ASN A 434 -2.28 5.28 -25.85
C ASN A 434 -2.32 3.78 -25.47
N ASP A 435 -1.86 3.42 -24.27
CA ASP A 435 -1.86 2.06 -23.73
C ASP A 435 -2.92 1.82 -22.65
N MET A 436 -3.93 2.72 -22.58
CA MET A 436 -5.07 2.52 -21.66
C MET A 436 -5.82 1.23 -21.97
N THR A 437 -6.27 0.55 -20.93
CA THR A 437 -7.28 -0.52 -21.07
C THR A 437 -8.60 0.10 -21.51
N VAL A 438 -9.49 -0.72 -22.08
CA VAL A 438 -10.83 -0.26 -22.47
C VAL A 438 -11.63 0.22 -21.28
N GLU A 439 -11.49 -0.48 -20.14
CA GLU A 439 -12.09 -0.13 -18.86
C GLU A 439 -11.61 1.26 -18.37
N ALA A 440 -10.30 1.52 -18.45
CA ALA A 440 -9.73 2.81 -18.08
C ALA A 440 -10.18 3.94 -19.02
N ALA A 441 -10.14 3.69 -20.32
CA ALA A 441 -10.58 4.68 -21.30
C ALA A 441 -12.07 5.04 -21.15
N LEU A 442 -12.92 4.03 -20.88
CA LEU A 442 -14.35 4.22 -20.67
C LEU A 442 -14.64 5.01 -19.40
N THR A 443 -14.03 4.63 -18.28
CA THR A 443 -14.24 5.30 -16.99
C THR A 443 -13.65 6.69 -16.95
N LYS A 444 -12.49 6.91 -17.60
CA LYS A 444 -11.92 8.25 -17.81
C LYS A 444 -12.83 9.14 -18.63
N LEU A 445 -13.38 8.60 -19.73
CA LEU A 445 -14.31 9.31 -20.60
C LEU A 445 -15.58 9.70 -19.85
N SER A 446 -16.13 8.78 -19.05
CA SER A 446 -17.27 9.03 -18.16
C SER A 446 -16.98 10.19 -17.17
N TYR A 447 -15.82 10.14 -16.54
CA TYR A 447 -15.35 11.18 -15.60
C TYR A 447 -15.17 12.53 -16.28
N VAL A 448 -14.49 12.59 -17.42
CA VAL A 448 -14.22 13.81 -18.18
C VAL A 448 -15.53 14.45 -18.69
N LEU A 449 -16.47 13.64 -19.16
CA LEU A 449 -17.78 14.13 -19.60
C LEU A 449 -18.64 14.65 -18.44
N GLY A 450 -18.46 14.11 -17.23
CA GLY A 450 -19.12 14.57 -16.01
C GLY A 450 -18.72 15.96 -15.53
N HIS A 451 -17.72 16.60 -16.15
CA HIS A 451 -17.30 17.98 -15.88
C HIS A 451 -18.08 18.96 -16.77
N ASP A 452 -19.27 19.38 -16.33
CA ASP A 452 -20.13 20.30 -17.07
C ASP A 452 -19.50 21.69 -17.26
N GLU A 453 -18.57 22.06 -16.37
CA GLU A 453 -17.85 23.33 -16.38
C GLU A 453 -16.78 23.44 -17.47
N LEU A 454 -16.33 22.32 -18.04
CA LEU A 454 -15.27 22.30 -19.04
C LEU A 454 -15.79 22.39 -20.46
N SER A 455 -15.10 23.17 -21.28
CA SER A 455 -15.32 23.21 -22.74
C SER A 455 -14.93 21.89 -23.40
N LEU A 456 -15.43 21.65 -24.62
CA LEU A 456 -15.11 20.42 -25.37
C LEU A 456 -13.60 20.26 -25.61
N ASP A 457 -12.87 21.34 -25.85
CA ASP A 457 -11.43 21.28 -26.09
C ASP A 457 -10.65 20.99 -24.81
N GLU A 458 -11.09 21.52 -23.67
CA GLU A 458 -10.53 21.19 -22.36
C GLU A 458 -10.79 19.70 -22.01
N LYS A 459 -12.00 19.19 -22.26
CA LYS A 459 -12.33 17.76 -22.10
C LYS A 459 -11.44 16.88 -22.97
N LYS A 460 -11.23 17.26 -24.24
CA LYS A 460 -10.31 16.55 -25.15
C LYS A 460 -8.86 16.60 -24.67
N LYS A 461 -8.40 17.73 -24.14
CA LYS A 461 -7.07 17.87 -23.54
C LYS A 461 -6.94 16.98 -22.31
N MET A 462 -7.94 16.95 -21.43
CA MET A 462 -7.96 16.13 -20.23
C MET A 462 -7.90 14.63 -20.56
N MET A 463 -8.57 14.18 -21.64
CA MET A 463 -8.46 12.79 -22.11
C MET A 463 -7.03 12.40 -22.51
N LYS A 464 -6.24 13.32 -23.05
CA LYS A 464 -4.85 13.07 -23.46
C LYS A 464 -3.84 13.15 -22.29
N THR A 465 -4.22 13.80 -21.20
CA THR A 465 -3.34 13.98 -20.03
C THR A 465 -3.36 12.75 -19.15
N ASN A 466 -2.21 12.33 -18.62
CA ASN A 466 -2.13 11.30 -17.59
C ASN A 466 -2.64 11.88 -16.26
N LEU A 467 -3.80 11.43 -15.79
CA LEU A 467 -4.46 11.95 -14.60
C LEU A 467 -4.10 11.15 -13.34
N ARG A 468 -4.08 9.82 -13.45
CA ARG A 468 -3.96 8.88 -12.32
C ARG A 468 -3.07 7.68 -12.65
N GLY A 469 -2.12 7.84 -13.55
CA GLY A 469 -1.25 6.74 -13.99
C GLY A 469 -1.91 5.76 -14.96
N GLU A 470 -3.06 6.13 -15.55
CA GLU A 470 -3.85 5.28 -16.44
C GLU A 470 -3.23 5.07 -17.81
N LEU A 471 -2.32 5.92 -18.23
CA LEU A 471 -1.62 5.82 -19.52
C LEU A 471 -0.13 6.13 -19.37
N THR A 472 0.67 5.56 -20.26
CA THR A 472 2.10 5.87 -20.37
C THR A 472 2.29 6.98 -21.38
N LEU A 473 2.98 8.06 -20.97
CA LEU A 473 3.38 9.14 -21.88
C LEU A 473 4.67 8.72 -22.56
N TYR A 474 4.61 8.54 -23.89
CA TYR A 474 5.78 8.29 -24.68
C TYR A 474 6.51 9.61 -24.97
N LYS A 475 7.82 9.57 -25.16
CA LYS A 475 8.76 10.71 -25.21
C LYS A 475 8.29 11.93 -26.05
N ASP A 476 7.54 11.71 -27.11
CA ASP A 476 7.05 12.78 -27.99
C ASP A 476 5.88 13.59 -27.38
N GLU A 477 5.14 13.02 -26.44
CA GLU A 477 4.02 13.66 -25.76
C GLU A 477 4.45 14.31 -24.42
N GLU A 478 5.50 13.81 -23.77
CA GLU A 478 6.13 14.46 -22.60
C GLU A 478 6.65 15.86 -22.95
N GLN A 479 7.15 16.05 -24.19
CA GLN A 479 7.69 17.34 -24.65
C GLN A 479 6.61 18.45 -24.76
N GLN A 480 5.32 18.10 -24.91
CA GLN A 480 4.24 19.09 -25.02
C GLN A 480 3.70 19.57 -23.66
N GLN A 481 3.92 18.81 -22.58
CA GLN A 481 3.43 19.17 -21.24
C GLN A 481 4.40 20.05 -20.43
N PHE A 482 5.67 20.10 -20.81
CA PHE A 482 6.70 20.89 -20.12
C PHE A 482 7.18 22.06 -20.97
N SER A 483 6.62 23.25 -20.70
CA SER A 483 7.19 24.49 -21.24
C SER A 483 8.52 24.76 -20.54
N LEU A 484 9.61 24.54 -21.26
CA LEU A 484 10.98 24.74 -20.81
C LEU A 484 11.40 26.20 -20.67
N ARG A 485 10.49 27.15 -20.94
CA ARG A 485 10.86 28.56 -21.12
C ARG A 485 11.13 29.34 -19.85
N ASP A 486 10.84 28.80 -18.67
CA ASP A 486 10.90 29.58 -17.41
C ASP A 486 12.02 29.13 -16.45
N ASN A 487 13.09 28.50 -16.94
CA ASN A 487 14.07 27.84 -16.07
C ASN A 487 15.49 28.38 -16.25
N GLU A 488 15.75 29.59 -15.77
CA GLU A 488 17.05 30.27 -15.89
C GLU A 488 18.25 29.42 -15.40
N LEU A 489 18.09 28.59 -14.38
CA LEU A 489 19.15 27.73 -13.87
C LEU A 489 19.50 26.59 -14.84
N ILE A 490 18.49 25.90 -15.36
CA ILE A 490 18.71 24.78 -16.29
C ILE A 490 19.19 25.28 -17.64
N ASP A 491 18.65 26.41 -18.10
CA ASP A 491 19.11 27.05 -19.33
C ASP A 491 20.56 27.53 -19.20
N ALA A 492 20.94 28.06 -18.03
CA ALA A 492 22.33 28.40 -17.72
C ALA A 492 23.25 27.17 -17.73
N VAL A 493 22.81 26.05 -17.12
CA VAL A 493 23.55 24.78 -17.12
C VAL A 493 23.62 24.21 -18.54
N ALA A 494 22.50 24.14 -19.25
CA ALA A 494 22.42 23.64 -20.62
C ALA A 494 23.30 24.47 -21.57
N SER A 495 23.26 25.80 -21.45
CA SER A 495 24.10 26.71 -22.26
C SER A 495 25.59 26.55 -21.93
N HIS A 496 25.94 26.35 -20.66
CA HIS A 496 27.33 26.14 -20.26
C HIS A 496 27.91 24.84 -20.82
N PHE A 497 27.09 23.76 -20.83
CA PHE A 497 27.50 22.48 -21.43
C PHE A 497 27.23 22.39 -22.94
N LYS A 498 26.76 23.48 -23.59
CA LYS A 498 26.42 23.53 -25.04
C LYS A 498 25.41 22.46 -25.43
N VAL A 499 24.48 22.16 -24.57
CA VAL A 499 23.40 21.20 -24.76
C VAL A 499 22.36 21.83 -25.67
N GLY A 500 22.11 21.23 -26.82
CA GLY A 500 21.24 21.82 -27.86
C GLY A 500 19.93 21.10 -28.09
N SER A 501 19.74 19.92 -27.50
CA SER A 501 18.52 19.15 -27.67
C SER A 501 17.62 19.18 -26.43
N THR A 502 16.30 19.17 -26.62
CA THR A 502 15.29 19.11 -25.55
C THR A 502 15.39 17.82 -24.72
N GLU A 503 15.86 16.73 -25.32
CA GLU A 503 16.08 15.45 -24.64
C GLU A 503 17.21 15.55 -23.61
N GLU A 504 18.33 16.14 -23.97
CA GLU A 504 19.48 16.33 -23.08
C GLU A 504 19.12 17.24 -21.89
N VAL A 505 18.31 18.28 -22.12
CA VAL A 505 17.80 19.15 -21.05
C VAL A 505 16.90 18.37 -20.09
N THR A 506 16.09 17.45 -20.59
CA THR A 506 15.25 16.59 -19.77
C THR A 506 16.08 15.61 -18.91
N TYR A 507 17.16 15.06 -19.48
CA TYR A 507 18.12 14.24 -18.71
C TYR A 507 18.78 15.04 -17.58
N ILE A 508 19.19 16.29 -17.86
CA ILE A 508 19.75 17.19 -16.86
C ILE A 508 18.73 17.46 -15.74
N LYS A 509 17.47 17.70 -16.07
CA LYS A 509 16.39 17.89 -15.08
C LYS A 509 16.21 16.65 -14.22
N ARG A 510 16.09 15.46 -14.81
CA ARG A 510 15.97 14.20 -14.08
C ARG A 510 17.14 13.94 -13.14
N ALA A 511 18.34 14.32 -13.52
CA ALA A 511 19.53 14.16 -12.69
C ALA A 511 19.64 15.20 -11.57
N LEU A 512 19.26 16.44 -11.81
CA LEU A 512 19.47 17.55 -10.88
C LEU A 512 18.31 17.75 -9.90
N PHE A 513 17.06 17.56 -10.33
CA PHE A 513 15.90 17.86 -9.48
C PHE A 513 15.86 17.06 -8.19
N PRO A 514 16.12 15.75 -8.16
CA PRO A 514 16.16 15.00 -6.90
C PRO A 514 17.20 15.59 -5.93
N VAL A 515 18.39 15.93 -6.42
CA VAL A 515 19.48 16.50 -5.60
C VAL A 515 19.08 17.88 -5.05
N LEU A 516 18.54 18.76 -5.90
CA LEU A 516 18.11 20.10 -5.51
C LEU A 516 16.94 20.04 -4.52
N THR A 517 15.99 19.13 -4.73
CA THR A 517 14.86 18.93 -3.81
C THR A 517 15.31 18.38 -2.46
N CYS A 518 16.25 17.44 -2.44
CA CYS A 518 16.88 16.96 -1.22
C CYS A 518 17.61 18.07 -0.48
N HIS A 519 18.36 18.91 -1.20
CA HIS A 519 19.05 20.05 -0.61
C HIS A 519 18.07 21.08 -0.01
N ALA A 520 17.00 21.41 -0.73
CA ALA A 520 15.95 22.30 -0.23
C ALA A 520 15.25 21.71 1.01
N ALA A 521 14.98 20.40 1.00
CA ALA A 521 14.40 19.68 2.13
C ALA A 521 15.29 19.73 3.38
N GLY A 522 16.58 19.53 3.22
CA GLY A 522 17.56 19.61 4.34
C GLY A 522 17.64 21.02 4.93
N ARG A 523 17.51 22.06 4.12
CA ARG A 523 17.49 23.45 4.58
C ARG A 523 16.17 23.93 5.17
N GLY A 524 15.13 23.14 5.08
CA GLY A 524 13.81 23.55 5.54
C GLY A 524 13.06 24.46 4.54
N ASP A 525 13.48 24.56 3.28
CA ASP A 525 12.96 25.51 2.31
C ASP A 525 11.82 24.91 1.49
N ILE A 526 10.59 24.96 2.05
CA ILE A 526 9.38 24.48 1.37
C ILE A 526 9.09 25.32 0.09
N VAL A 527 9.46 26.60 0.07
CA VAL A 527 9.18 27.47 -1.09
C VAL A 527 10.01 27.00 -2.29
N ALA A 528 11.31 26.75 -2.07
CA ALA A 528 12.19 26.21 -3.11
C ALA A 528 11.71 24.80 -3.59
N MET A 529 11.28 23.95 -2.68
CA MET A 529 10.74 22.64 -3.03
C MET A 529 9.48 22.72 -3.90
N GLU A 530 8.55 23.62 -3.55
CA GLU A 530 7.33 23.83 -4.34
C GLU A 530 7.62 24.46 -5.71
N GLU A 531 8.65 25.31 -5.79
CA GLU A 531 9.09 25.87 -7.07
C GLU A 531 9.69 24.78 -7.98
N LEU A 532 10.60 23.94 -7.47
CA LEU A 532 11.13 22.80 -8.19
C LEU A 532 10.02 21.84 -8.64
N ARG A 533 9.00 21.64 -7.81
CA ARG A 533 7.83 20.83 -8.14
C ARG A 533 7.02 21.41 -9.31
N LYS A 534 6.75 22.70 -9.31
CA LYS A 534 6.07 23.38 -10.43
C LYS A 534 6.83 23.25 -11.73
N GLN A 535 8.15 23.13 -11.65
CA GLN A 535 9.05 22.96 -12.79
C GLN A 535 9.19 21.48 -13.22
N GLY A 536 8.40 20.55 -12.65
CA GLY A 536 8.37 19.14 -13.00
C GLY A 536 9.23 18.23 -12.08
N GLY A 537 9.72 18.76 -10.96
CA GLY A 537 10.39 17.97 -9.93
C GLY A 537 9.39 17.09 -9.18
N VAL A 538 9.79 15.87 -8.86
CA VAL A 538 9.00 14.90 -8.09
C VAL A 538 9.47 14.93 -6.64
N LEU A 539 8.55 15.14 -5.67
CA LEU A 539 8.88 15.24 -4.25
C LEU A 539 9.36 13.91 -3.62
N ASN A 540 9.12 12.79 -4.28
CA ASN A 540 9.59 11.47 -3.84
C ASN A 540 10.78 10.94 -4.65
N ALA A 541 11.26 11.69 -5.63
CA ALA A 541 12.36 11.22 -6.45
C ALA A 541 13.60 10.98 -5.58
N ALA A 542 14.14 9.78 -5.69
CA ALA A 542 15.38 9.42 -5.04
C ALA A 542 16.57 9.95 -5.84
N THR A 543 17.63 10.32 -5.13
CA THR A 543 18.90 10.69 -5.78
C THR A 543 19.54 9.44 -6.39
N SER A 544 20.16 9.59 -7.56
CA SER A 544 20.85 8.48 -8.26
C SER A 544 22.09 7.97 -7.54
N HIS A 545 22.66 8.77 -6.63
CA HIS A 545 23.91 8.45 -5.94
C HIS A 545 23.70 7.53 -4.73
N ASP A 546 22.79 7.88 -3.84
CA ASP A 546 22.57 7.22 -2.55
C ASP A 546 21.14 6.69 -2.36
N GLY A 547 20.25 6.89 -3.33
CA GLY A 547 18.86 6.45 -3.28
C GLY A 547 18.00 7.21 -2.26
N ARG A 548 18.49 8.34 -1.72
CA ARG A 548 17.79 9.10 -0.68
C ARG A 548 16.74 10.02 -1.26
N THR A 549 15.57 10.02 -0.66
CA THR A 549 14.50 10.96 -0.99
C THR A 549 14.59 12.25 -0.17
N PRO A 550 13.91 13.33 -0.56
CA PRO A 550 13.80 14.54 0.25
C PRO A 550 13.32 14.27 1.68
N LEU A 551 12.48 13.25 1.88
CA LEU A 551 12.01 12.86 3.21
C LEU A 551 13.13 12.28 4.07
N HIS A 552 14.03 11.47 3.50
CA HIS A 552 15.23 10.99 4.21
C HIS A 552 16.08 12.15 4.73
N VAL A 553 16.36 13.12 3.85
CA VAL A 553 17.21 14.26 4.21
C VAL A 553 16.53 15.15 5.25
N ALA A 554 15.22 15.43 5.07
CA ALA A 554 14.46 16.22 6.05
C ALA A 554 14.43 15.56 7.43
N CYS A 555 14.35 14.21 7.48
CA CYS A 555 14.39 13.45 8.73
C CYS A 555 15.76 13.50 9.39
N LEU A 556 16.85 13.38 8.63
CA LEU A 556 18.21 13.48 9.13
C LEU A 556 18.49 14.87 9.72
N GLU A 557 18.07 15.92 9.01
CA GLU A 557 18.28 17.31 9.43
C GLU A 557 17.21 17.81 10.44
N GLY A 558 16.23 16.96 10.77
CA GLY A 558 15.20 17.25 11.77
C GLY A 558 14.21 18.35 11.40
N GLN A 559 13.96 18.55 10.12
CA GLN A 559 13.07 19.61 9.58
C GLN A 559 11.59 19.22 9.69
N LEU A 560 11.01 19.28 10.89
CA LEU A 560 9.64 18.80 11.18
C LEU A 560 8.56 19.37 10.25
N HIS A 561 8.65 20.65 9.90
CA HIS A 561 7.69 21.30 9.02
C HIS A 561 7.78 20.77 7.58
N VAL A 562 9.00 20.46 7.09
CA VAL A 562 9.21 19.83 5.79
C VAL A 562 8.73 18.38 5.81
N ILE A 563 9.05 17.61 6.86
CA ILE A 563 8.58 16.23 7.03
C ILE A 563 7.05 16.20 6.95
N ARG A 564 6.37 17.06 7.71
CA ARG A 564 4.91 17.18 7.68
C ARG A 564 4.39 17.56 6.30
N HIS A 565 5.05 18.50 5.62
CA HIS A 565 4.69 18.92 4.29
C HIS A 565 4.82 17.79 3.27
N LEU A 566 5.95 17.08 3.25
CA LEU A 566 6.20 15.95 2.36
C LEU A 566 5.21 14.81 2.57
N LEU A 567 4.98 14.41 3.83
CA LEU A 567 4.03 13.35 4.18
C LEU A 567 2.59 13.72 3.81
N ALA A 568 2.20 14.99 4.02
CA ALA A 568 0.89 15.50 3.60
C ALA A 568 0.73 15.52 2.07
N LYS A 569 1.84 15.57 1.33
CA LYS A 569 1.89 15.48 -0.14
C LYS A 569 2.00 14.05 -0.67
N GLY A 570 1.92 13.06 0.20
CA GLY A 570 2.00 11.65 -0.19
C GLY A 570 3.43 11.10 -0.31
N ALA A 571 4.43 11.77 0.29
CA ALA A 571 5.75 11.19 0.38
C ALA A 571 5.69 9.89 1.19
N SER A 572 6.25 8.81 0.64
CA SER A 572 6.25 7.52 1.30
C SER A 572 7.28 7.48 2.42
N PRO A 573 6.89 7.10 3.67
CA PRO A 573 7.81 6.92 4.77
C PRO A 573 8.59 5.58 4.72
N HIS A 574 8.34 4.74 3.72
CA HIS A 574 8.87 3.37 3.62
C HIS A 574 9.97 3.20 2.57
N VAL A 575 10.21 4.21 1.73
CA VAL A 575 11.28 4.14 0.72
C VAL A 575 12.61 3.85 1.41
N ILE A 576 13.38 2.94 0.83
CA ILE A 576 14.72 2.58 1.32
C ILE A 576 15.79 3.26 0.45
N ASP A 577 16.85 3.73 1.08
CA ASP A 577 18.03 4.22 0.39
C ASP A 577 18.95 3.05 -0.06
N ASN A 578 20.04 3.34 -0.74
CA ASN A 578 21.00 2.33 -1.20
C ASN A 578 21.70 1.56 -0.04
N HIS A 579 21.51 1.99 1.20
CA HIS A 579 22.00 1.32 2.41
C HIS A 579 20.89 0.51 3.10
N GLY A 580 19.69 0.40 2.50
CA GLY A 580 18.53 -0.28 3.08
C GLY A 580 17.89 0.49 4.24
N GLN A 581 18.14 1.81 4.37
CA GLN A 581 17.61 2.62 5.46
C GLN A 581 16.38 3.40 5.01
N THR A 582 15.35 3.47 5.87
CA THR A 582 14.15 4.29 5.65
C THR A 582 14.31 5.69 6.26
N PRO A 583 13.46 6.66 5.93
CA PRO A 583 13.44 7.97 6.60
C PRO A 583 13.36 7.89 8.14
N LEU A 584 12.71 6.82 8.66
CA LEU A 584 12.65 6.58 10.11
C LEU A 584 14.02 6.29 10.70
N HIS A 585 14.88 5.55 10.00
CA HIS A 585 16.27 5.31 10.46
C HIS A 585 17.07 6.60 10.51
N ASP A 586 16.84 7.54 9.57
CA ASP A 586 17.50 8.85 9.59
C ASP A 586 17.01 9.73 10.75
N ALA A 587 15.70 9.71 11.05
CA ALA A 587 15.15 10.39 12.23
C ALA A 587 15.72 9.84 13.54
N LEU A 588 15.97 8.52 13.61
CA LEU A 588 16.62 7.86 14.74
C LEU A 588 18.11 8.25 14.86
N ARG A 589 18.79 8.42 13.73
CA ARG A 589 20.18 8.86 13.71
C ARG A 589 20.35 10.28 14.24
N SER A 590 19.41 11.16 13.92
CA SER A 590 19.37 12.54 14.43
C SER A 590 18.77 12.66 15.85
N ALA A 591 18.32 11.54 16.45
CA ALA A 591 17.63 11.49 17.73
C ALA A 591 16.43 12.46 17.82
N ASN A 592 15.77 12.73 16.71
CA ASN A 592 14.65 13.67 16.65
C ASN A 592 13.32 12.96 16.97
N GLU A 593 12.92 13.02 18.25
CA GLU A 593 11.67 12.43 18.73
C GLU A 593 10.45 12.93 17.95
N GLY A 594 10.40 14.22 17.60
CA GLY A 594 9.30 14.81 16.85
C GLY A 594 9.18 14.24 15.42
N ALA A 595 10.31 14.01 14.75
CA ALA A 595 10.36 13.38 13.44
C ALA A 595 9.92 11.91 13.52
N VAL A 596 10.41 11.17 14.54
CA VAL A 596 10.00 9.78 14.78
C VAL A 596 8.50 9.67 15.00
N LEU A 597 7.93 10.48 15.88
CA LEU A 597 6.48 10.47 16.15
C LEU A 597 5.67 10.81 14.90
N LEU A 598 6.09 11.82 14.15
CA LEU A 598 5.41 12.24 12.93
C LEU A 598 5.45 11.14 11.85
N LEU A 599 6.61 10.50 11.64
CA LEU A 599 6.73 9.37 10.71
C LEU A 599 5.87 8.18 11.14
N ARG A 600 5.86 7.88 12.46
CA ARG A 600 5.00 6.83 13.02
C ARG A 600 3.51 7.15 12.82
N GLU A 601 3.12 8.41 12.94
CA GLU A 601 1.76 8.90 12.63
C GLU A 601 1.35 8.56 11.20
N PHE A 602 2.29 8.59 10.26
CA PHE A 602 2.08 8.24 8.85
C PHE A 602 2.44 6.78 8.51
N GLY A 603 2.53 5.92 9.52
CA GLY A 603 2.65 4.47 9.34
C GLY A 603 4.07 3.93 9.21
N ALA A 604 5.12 4.74 9.37
CA ALA A 604 6.49 4.25 9.37
C ALA A 604 6.72 3.21 10.48
N HIS A 605 7.49 2.17 10.21
CA HIS A 605 7.85 1.12 11.16
C HIS A 605 9.25 0.58 10.87
N LEU A 606 9.91 0.00 11.88
CA LEU A 606 11.25 -0.59 11.76
C LEU A 606 11.24 -2.07 11.39
N GLY A 607 10.10 -2.74 11.49
CA GLY A 607 10.05 -4.20 11.43
C GLY A 607 10.54 -4.85 12.75
N PRO A 608 10.75 -6.18 12.77
CA PRO A 608 11.23 -6.89 13.94
C PRO A 608 12.65 -6.46 14.29
N THR A 609 12.97 -6.42 15.58
CA THR A 609 14.30 -6.06 16.05
C THR A 609 15.33 -7.07 15.56
N THR A 610 16.23 -6.64 14.70
CA THR A 610 17.33 -7.47 14.18
C THR A 610 18.50 -7.52 15.15
N MET A 611 19.41 -8.48 14.95
CA MET A 611 20.66 -8.57 15.72
C MET A 611 21.48 -7.27 15.66
N ASP A 612 21.53 -6.63 14.48
CA ASP A 612 22.26 -5.36 14.31
C ASP A 612 21.61 -4.22 15.10
N MET A 613 20.27 -4.18 15.17
CA MET A 613 19.55 -3.24 16.01
C MET A 613 19.84 -3.49 17.49
N ALA A 614 19.79 -4.74 17.94
CA ALA A 614 20.11 -5.09 19.31
C ALA A 614 21.55 -4.69 19.69
N GLN A 615 22.52 -4.97 18.80
CA GLN A 615 23.91 -4.52 18.98
C GLN A 615 24.01 -2.99 19.05
N LYS A 616 23.24 -2.27 18.21
CA LYS A 616 23.19 -0.80 18.25
C LYS A 616 22.65 -0.30 19.59
N MET A 617 21.59 -0.93 20.12
CA MET A 617 21.03 -0.59 21.44
C MET A 617 22.06 -0.82 22.56
N CYS A 618 22.77 -1.94 22.51
CA CYS A 618 23.87 -2.23 23.44
C CYS A 618 24.98 -1.18 23.38
N SER A 619 25.37 -0.75 22.16
CA SER A 619 26.36 0.31 21.98
C SER A 619 25.88 1.66 22.55
N LEU A 620 24.65 2.05 22.27
CA LEU A 620 24.05 3.28 22.80
C LEU A 620 23.93 3.25 24.32
N ALA A 621 23.58 2.09 24.87
CA ALA A 621 23.52 1.87 26.31
C ALA A 621 24.92 1.94 26.97
N ALA A 622 25.96 1.47 26.28
CA ALA A 622 27.34 1.60 26.74
C ALA A 622 27.83 3.05 26.79
N ASP A 623 27.36 3.90 25.87
CA ASP A 623 27.74 5.28 25.70
C ASP A 623 26.84 6.27 26.47
N ASP A 624 25.87 5.79 27.26
CA ASP A 624 24.86 6.56 28.01
C ASP A 624 24.07 7.56 27.14
N LYS A 625 23.72 7.15 25.88
CA LYS A 625 23.02 7.96 24.90
C LYS A 625 21.50 7.86 25.05
N ILE A 626 20.95 8.39 26.14
CA ILE A 626 19.55 8.27 26.54
C ILE A 626 18.60 8.88 25.50
N ASP A 627 18.95 10.06 24.96
CA ASP A 627 18.09 10.75 23.98
C ASP A 627 17.90 9.90 22.72
N VAL A 628 18.96 9.24 22.27
CA VAL A 628 18.89 8.33 21.12
C VAL A 628 18.06 7.08 21.47
N LEU A 629 18.31 6.48 22.65
CA LEU A 629 17.54 5.32 23.12
C LEU A 629 16.05 5.64 23.25
N ARG A 630 15.70 6.85 23.67
CA ARG A 630 14.30 7.31 23.74
C ARG A 630 13.66 7.37 22.35
N ALA A 631 14.37 7.91 21.36
CA ALA A 631 13.89 7.92 19.97
C ALA A 631 13.65 6.49 19.45
N TRP A 632 14.55 5.55 19.75
CA TRP A 632 14.39 4.13 19.38
C TRP A 632 13.21 3.47 20.11
N HIS A 633 12.97 3.80 21.38
CA HIS A 633 11.78 3.36 22.10
C HIS A 633 10.50 3.84 21.42
N LEU A 634 10.42 5.13 21.07
CA LEU A 634 9.28 5.71 20.33
C LEU A 634 9.08 5.08 18.95
N ALA A 635 10.14 4.57 18.32
CA ALA A 635 10.08 3.84 17.07
C ALA A 635 9.61 2.38 17.24
N GLY A 636 9.50 1.87 18.47
CA GLY A 636 8.97 0.54 18.78
C GLY A 636 10.04 -0.56 18.78
N VAL A 637 11.29 -0.24 19.13
CA VAL A 637 12.34 -1.25 19.29
C VAL A 637 12.17 -2.04 20.58
N ASP A 638 12.37 -3.36 20.50
CA ASP A 638 12.45 -4.24 21.65
C ASP A 638 13.85 -4.19 22.30
N PHE A 639 13.95 -3.62 23.49
CA PHE A 639 15.19 -3.56 24.27
C PHE A 639 15.55 -4.88 24.97
N SER A 640 14.66 -5.87 24.94
CA SER A 640 14.92 -7.22 25.48
C SER A 640 15.66 -8.10 24.47
N ALA A 641 15.79 -7.64 23.21
CA ALA A 641 16.59 -8.32 22.21
C ALA A 641 18.10 -8.30 22.59
N GLY A 642 18.75 -9.45 22.45
CA GLY A 642 20.18 -9.60 22.79
C GLY A 642 21.10 -9.40 21.59
N ASP A 643 22.32 -8.91 21.85
CA ASP A 643 23.43 -8.87 20.90
C ASP A 643 24.00 -10.28 20.61
N TYR A 644 25.13 -10.38 19.91
CA TYR A 644 25.80 -11.66 19.63
C TYR A 644 26.15 -12.50 20.85
N ASP A 645 26.40 -11.83 22.01
CA ASP A 645 26.62 -12.46 23.30
C ASP A 645 25.32 -12.63 24.10
N ARG A 646 24.15 -12.45 23.46
CA ARG A 646 22.82 -12.40 24.09
C ARG A 646 22.69 -11.36 25.19
N ARG A 647 23.57 -10.36 25.22
CA ARG A 647 23.47 -9.25 26.18
C ARG A 647 22.44 -8.26 25.68
N THR A 648 21.50 -7.90 26.51
CA THR A 648 20.57 -6.80 26.23
C THR A 648 21.20 -5.45 26.54
N ALA A 649 20.60 -4.37 26.09
CA ALA A 649 21.00 -3.02 26.46
C ALA A 649 21.12 -2.83 27.99
N LEU A 650 20.26 -3.50 28.77
CA LEU A 650 20.32 -3.48 30.24
C LEU A 650 21.59 -4.14 30.78
N HIS A 651 21.99 -5.31 30.27
CA HIS A 651 23.24 -5.95 30.67
C HIS A 651 24.45 -5.02 30.49
N VAL A 652 24.50 -4.38 29.31
CA VAL A 652 25.61 -3.51 28.96
C VAL A 652 25.61 -2.23 29.80
N ALA A 653 24.44 -1.60 30.00
CA ALA A 653 24.30 -0.41 30.84
C ALA A 653 24.75 -0.67 32.29
N VAL A 654 24.38 -1.85 32.84
CA VAL A 654 24.77 -2.28 34.18
C VAL A 654 26.29 -2.47 34.27
N CYS A 655 26.90 -3.20 33.31
CA CYS A 655 28.34 -3.43 33.27
C CYS A 655 29.14 -2.13 33.11
N ARG A 656 28.58 -1.13 32.45
CA ARG A 656 29.19 0.22 32.28
C ARG A 656 28.90 1.19 33.40
N ASN A 657 28.08 0.82 34.38
CA ASN A 657 27.63 1.68 35.49
C ASN A 657 26.85 2.91 35.03
N ASN A 658 26.08 2.83 33.93
CA ASN A 658 25.32 3.93 33.39
C ASN A 658 23.95 4.01 34.07
N VAL A 659 23.91 4.61 35.27
CA VAL A 659 22.75 4.67 36.18
C VAL A 659 21.52 5.25 35.47
N ASN A 660 21.70 6.32 34.69
CA ASN A 660 20.59 6.98 34.01
C ASN A 660 19.99 6.14 32.91
N THR A 661 20.83 5.47 32.12
CA THR A 661 20.35 4.50 31.07
C THR A 661 19.66 3.32 31.74
N VAL A 662 20.16 2.79 32.86
CA VAL A 662 19.47 1.70 33.59
C VAL A 662 18.08 2.14 34.04
N LYS A 663 17.96 3.33 34.67
CA LYS A 663 16.66 3.87 35.08
C LYS A 663 15.69 3.98 33.89
N PHE A 664 16.17 4.56 32.79
CA PHE A 664 15.40 4.71 31.57
C PHE A 664 14.89 3.33 31.04
N LEU A 665 15.78 2.33 30.94
CA LEU A 665 15.41 0.99 30.47
C LEU A 665 14.41 0.30 31.41
N LEU A 666 14.55 0.50 32.73
CA LEU A 666 13.59 0.00 33.71
C LEU A 666 12.23 0.67 33.56
N ASP A 667 12.20 1.97 33.27
CA ASP A 667 10.96 2.72 33.01
C ASP A 667 10.30 2.27 31.68
N CYS A 668 11.10 1.78 30.71
CA CYS A 668 10.61 1.17 29.48
C CYS A 668 10.06 -0.26 29.65
N GLY A 669 10.14 -0.83 30.85
CA GLY A 669 9.52 -2.14 31.16
C GLY A 669 10.31 -3.37 30.69
N VAL A 670 11.62 -3.23 30.38
CA VAL A 670 12.46 -4.34 29.87
C VAL A 670 12.40 -5.60 30.73
N ASP A 671 12.56 -6.77 30.11
CA ASP A 671 12.63 -8.03 30.84
C ASP A 671 13.94 -8.15 31.63
N LEU A 672 13.82 -8.24 32.96
CA LEU A 672 14.93 -8.36 33.90
C LEU A 672 15.50 -9.79 33.98
N ASN A 673 14.81 -10.78 33.40
CA ASN A 673 15.17 -12.20 33.51
C ASN A 673 15.94 -12.72 32.29
N VAL A 674 16.14 -11.88 31.27
CA VAL A 674 16.93 -12.25 30.09
C VAL A 674 18.35 -12.65 30.54
N ARG A 675 18.86 -13.72 29.96
CA ARG A 675 20.19 -14.27 30.27
C ARG A 675 21.11 -14.08 29.09
N ASP A 676 22.33 -13.62 29.39
CA ASP A 676 23.41 -13.52 28.42
C ASP A 676 23.97 -14.92 28.01
N LEU A 677 25.00 -14.94 27.18
CA LEU A 677 25.64 -16.17 26.73
C LEU A 677 26.21 -17.00 27.87
N TYR A 678 26.58 -16.39 28.99
CA TYR A 678 27.09 -17.05 30.21
C TYR A 678 25.97 -17.49 31.15
N GLY A 679 24.70 -17.31 30.79
CA GLY A 679 23.54 -17.63 31.60
C GLY A 679 23.27 -16.66 32.75
N LEU A 680 23.91 -15.49 32.75
CA LEU A 680 23.78 -14.46 33.79
C LEU A 680 22.71 -13.44 33.43
N THR A 681 21.93 -13.01 34.42
CA THR A 681 21.04 -11.84 34.30
C THR A 681 21.78 -10.54 34.57
N ALA A 682 21.20 -9.41 34.16
CA ALA A 682 21.77 -8.09 34.44
C ALA A 682 22.01 -7.84 35.96
N LEU A 683 21.13 -8.39 36.83
CA LEU A 683 21.31 -8.35 38.26
C LEU A 683 22.55 -9.14 38.72
N GLN A 684 22.72 -10.36 38.22
CA GLN A 684 23.87 -11.21 38.52
C GLN A 684 25.18 -10.57 38.04
N ASN A 685 25.15 -9.90 36.87
CA ASN A 685 26.30 -9.12 36.40
C ASN A 685 26.62 -7.98 37.37
N ALA A 686 25.61 -7.22 37.89
CA ALA A 686 25.81 -6.19 38.88
C ALA A 686 26.41 -6.73 40.19
N GLU A 687 26.00 -7.92 40.64
CA GLU A 687 26.53 -8.58 41.83
C GLU A 687 27.99 -9.04 41.65
N ILE A 688 28.36 -9.56 40.47
CA ILE A 688 29.73 -9.98 40.14
C ILE A 688 30.67 -8.76 40.11
N PHE A 689 30.20 -7.61 39.62
CA PHE A 689 30.98 -6.36 39.61
C PHE A 689 30.94 -5.60 40.94
N GLU A 690 30.34 -6.16 42.00
CA GLU A 690 30.19 -5.59 43.32
C GLU A 690 29.56 -4.17 43.34
N ASN A 691 28.73 -3.87 42.32
CA ASN A 691 28.10 -2.57 42.18
C ASN A 691 26.83 -2.50 43.03
N THR A 692 26.97 -2.05 44.27
CA THR A 692 25.88 -2.02 45.27
C THR A 692 24.74 -1.08 44.86
N GLU A 693 25.01 0.03 44.17
CA GLU A 693 24.00 0.97 43.68
C GLU A 693 23.11 0.30 42.63
N MET A 694 23.70 -0.37 41.62
CA MET A 694 22.99 -1.08 40.57
C MET A 694 22.18 -2.28 41.12
N VAL A 695 22.80 -3.05 42.04
CA VAL A 695 22.10 -4.16 42.71
C VAL A 695 20.85 -3.69 43.41
N ASN A 696 20.93 -2.57 44.17
CA ASN A 696 19.79 -2.01 44.90
C ASN A 696 18.70 -1.52 43.93
N LEU A 697 19.11 -0.86 42.85
CA LEU A 697 18.21 -0.33 41.82
C LEU A 697 17.45 -1.46 41.12
N LEU A 698 18.14 -2.51 40.67
CA LEU A 698 17.55 -3.66 40.02
C LEU A 698 16.65 -4.48 40.96
N LYS A 699 17.08 -4.71 42.22
CA LYS A 699 16.25 -5.39 43.22
C LYS A 699 14.97 -4.61 43.53
N SER A 700 15.04 -3.30 43.61
CA SER A 700 13.87 -2.46 43.82
C SER A 700 12.89 -2.51 42.66
N ALA A 701 13.39 -2.55 41.40
CA ALA A 701 12.57 -2.71 40.21
C ALA A 701 11.91 -4.10 40.14
N MET A 702 12.66 -5.16 40.45
CA MET A 702 12.11 -6.52 40.54
C MET A 702 11.02 -6.67 41.61
N ALA A 703 11.19 -6.02 42.77
CA ALA A 703 10.18 -6.00 43.81
C ALA A 703 8.91 -5.29 43.35
N LYS A 704 9.03 -4.10 42.74
CA LYS A 704 7.90 -3.36 42.15
C LYS A 704 7.16 -4.19 41.09
N LYS A 705 7.89 -4.89 40.22
CA LYS A 705 7.30 -5.75 39.17
C LYS A 705 6.57 -6.96 39.78
N LYS A 706 7.09 -7.56 40.88
CA LYS A 706 6.43 -8.62 41.63
C LYS A 706 5.17 -8.14 42.34
N ASP A 707 5.21 -6.96 42.94
CA ASP A 707 4.03 -6.38 43.59
C ASP A 707 2.96 -6.00 42.56
N ALA A 708 3.36 -5.52 41.38
CA ALA A 708 2.46 -5.24 40.27
C ALA A 708 1.84 -6.50 39.64
N THR A 709 2.55 -7.66 39.67
CA THR A 709 2.00 -8.95 39.21
C THR A 709 1.21 -9.70 40.31
N ALA A 710 1.37 -9.29 41.58
CA ALA A 710 0.66 -9.88 42.74
C ALA A 710 -0.61 -9.12 43.11
N THR A 711 -0.86 -7.96 42.53
CA THR A 711 -2.08 -7.14 42.61
C THR A 711 -2.87 -7.23 41.33
#